data_ddd36499c0c98ea5bafab5372aef1a20
#
_entry.id   ddd36499c0c98ea5bafab5372aef1a20
#
_cell.length_a   1.000
_cell.length_b   1.000
_cell.length_c   1.000
_cell.angle_alpha   90.00
_cell.angle_beta   90.00
_cell.angle_gamma   90.00
#
_symmetry.space_group_name_H-M   'P 1'
#
loop_
_entity.id
_entity.type
_entity.pdbx_description
1 polymer ?
#
loop_
_entity_poly.entity_id
_entity_poly.type
_entity_poly.pdbx_seq_one_letter_code
_entity_poly.pdbx_strand_id
1 'polypeptide(L)'
;MADGKLTPMMQQYRAAKAEIPPDAILLFRLGDFYEMFFEDAVKASAIMELTLTKRQGYPMCGFPWHQLDAQLPRLLTAGVKVAIADQMEDPKLAKGIVKRAITRIITPGTVIDSSVLKPQMSNFLVALNWAKKRCALAALDISTGEFNVIEFDSLPALESELARLAAHECLIPSGVQEKWLLDGKLPAARSKIMFTEVDEWIFSSEIAREALLKHFDVLSLDGLGCRELTAGLGAAAAVLHYAAENLRQEISHINRIRVCKPGNFMELDAISQRNLELVEPMYGSDKSVTLLGALDKTSTPMGSRLLRDWILRPLYDKSEIDRRLDALEVLSDDPMALSEAVETLGVVRDLERIAGRLNLGTANARDLAALATSLNILPGLKALLEEFDAPMIREIESQIVPQEELVAEITRALNDELPLTISDGGVIRPGYHAGLDELRSAASEGKGWLAGIQSREQERTGIKSLKVKYNSVFGYYIEISKSNLSLVPEDYVRKQTLVNAERFITPELKELESKILGAEEKAKALELELFQQLRGMALNHTLEIQNTARQIAVLDVIASLAECARERRYVRPVICEDDRLVINGGRHPVLELNLQGESFVPNDCLLDGDRNRMMLITGPNMAGKSTYIRQTALLCVMAQIGSFIPADSAEIGLVDRIFTRVGAADDLARGQSTFMVEMVETANILNYATKRSLVILDEIGRGTSTFDGLSIAWAVAEYLHDDAHCRCRTQFATHYHELTALAEEKRGVNNYNIAVREYGDKIIFLRQIVPGATDRSYGIHVAQLAGLPKEVISRAGEILDELEGSSASPQEVRRSRKVTSNLCDLARKQRSKSAGDNKENDEENYQMRLF
;
A
#
# COMPACT_ATOMS: atom_id res chain seq x y z
N MET A 1 -41.92 23.52 11.78
CA MET A 1 -41.83 22.41 10.86
C MET A 1 -42.64 21.27 11.43
N ALA A 2 -43.59 20.74 10.67
CA ALA A 2 -44.64 19.85 11.20
C ALA A 2 -44.01 18.52 11.69
N ASP A 3 -44.29 18.16 12.93
CA ASP A 3 -44.00 16.87 13.52
C ASP A 3 -44.89 15.78 12.90
N GLY A 4 -44.64 15.45 11.64
CA GLY A 4 -45.27 14.31 10.98
C GLY A 4 -44.71 13.02 11.61
N LYS A 5 -45.59 12.16 12.16
CA LYS A 5 -45.21 10.83 12.64
C LYS A 5 -44.43 10.12 11.54
N LEU A 6 -43.12 9.87 11.79
CA LEU A 6 -42.26 9.07 10.93
C LEU A 6 -42.90 7.70 10.69
N THR A 7 -42.86 7.23 9.46
CA THR A 7 -43.27 5.85 9.17
C THR A 7 -42.41 4.84 9.92
N PRO A 8 -42.93 3.64 10.20
CA PRO A 8 -42.18 2.61 10.93
C PRO A 8 -40.82 2.28 10.29
N MET A 9 -40.71 2.33 8.96
CA MET A 9 -39.45 2.15 8.23
C MET A 9 -38.45 3.30 8.52
N MET A 10 -38.90 4.55 8.51
CA MET A 10 -38.06 5.71 8.83
C MET A 10 -37.64 5.73 10.31
N GLN A 11 -38.48 5.18 11.20
CA GLN A 11 -38.09 4.97 12.61
C GLN A 11 -36.97 3.94 12.72
N GLN A 12 -37.07 2.83 11.98
CA GLN A 12 -36.01 1.81 11.91
C GLN A 12 -34.70 2.37 11.33
N TYR A 13 -34.78 3.21 10.28
CA TYR A 13 -33.59 3.89 9.73
C TYR A 13 -32.92 4.79 10.78
N ARG A 14 -33.71 5.62 11.50
CA ARG A 14 -33.16 6.50 12.54
C ARG A 14 -32.57 5.72 13.73
N ALA A 15 -33.20 4.62 14.12
CA ALA A 15 -32.65 3.76 15.16
C ALA A 15 -31.29 3.17 14.74
N ALA A 16 -31.20 2.62 13.52
CA ALA A 16 -29.94 2.12 12.98
C ALA A 16 -28.87 3.25 12.83
N LYS A 17 -29.28 4.46 12.44
CA LYS A 17 -28.34 5.60 12.34
C LYS A 17 -27.80 6.04 13.71
N ALA A 18 -28.55 5.86 14.78
CA ALA A 18 -28.10 6.18 16.13
C ALA A 18 -27.09 5.16 16.70
N GLU A 19 -26.99 3.97 16.10
CA GLU A 19 -26.05 2.91 16.50
C GLU A 19 -24.68 3.00 15.80
N ILE A 20 -24.50 3.95 14.88
CA ILE A 20 -23.26 4.11 14.09
C ILE A 20 -22.61 5.47 14.37
N PRO A 21 -21.31 5.64 14.05
CA PRO A 21 -20.63 6.92 14.12
C PRO A 21 -21.42 8.01 13.37
N PRO A 22 -21.54 9.24 13.90
CA PRO A 22 -22.33 10.32 13.28
C PRO A 22 -21.88 10.68 11.85
N ASP A 23 -20.57 10.54 11.58
CA ASP A 23 -19.92 10.81 10.30
C ASP A 23 -20.10 9.69 9.26
N ALA A 24 -20.55 8.49 9.67
CA ALA A 24 -20.76 7.35 8.76
C ALA A 24 -22.07 7.49 7.96
N ILE A 25 -22.04 7.15 6.69
CA ILE A 25 -23.24 7.05 5.83
C ILE A 25 -23.89 5.67 6.00
N LEU A 26 -25.20 5.63 6.24
CA LEU A 26 -25.96 4.40 6.39
C LEU A 26 -26.54 3.94 5.06
N LEU A 27 -26.05 2.81 4.54
CA LEU A 27 -26.65 2.08 3.41
C LEU A 27 -27.72 1.14 3.95
N PHE A 28 -28.97 1.49 3.75
CA PHE A 28 -30.09 0.77 4.33
C PHE A 28 -30.83 -0.08 3.28
N ARG A 29 -30.80 -1.41 3.43
CA ARG A 29 -31.37 -2.34 2.47
C ARG A 29 -32.90 -2.27 2.45
N LEU A 30 -33.46 -1.91 1.27
CA LEU A 30 -34.91 -1.88 1.04
C LEU A 30 -35.23 -2.66 -0.24
N GLY A 31 -35.61 -3.93 -0.10
CA GLY A 31 -35.80 -4.83 -1.23
C GLY A 31 -34.51 -4.98 -2.05
N ASP A 32 -34.54 -4.58 -3.31
CA ASP A 32 -33.41 -4.70 -4.24
C ASP A 32 -32.49 -3.48 -4.26
N PHE A 33 -32.67 -2.52 -3.34
CA PHE A 33 -31.88 -1.29 -3.27
C PHE A 33 -31.24 -1.09 -1.91
N TYR A 34 -30.06 -0.44 -1.90
CA TYR A 34 -29.57 0.32 -0.76
C TYR A 34 -30.05 1.76 -0.90
N GLU A 35 -30.83 2.23 0.08
CA GLU A 35 -31.37 3.57 0.12
C GLU A 35 -30.76 4.36 1.28
N MET A 36 -30.47 5.63 1.02
CA MET A 36 -29.95 6.58 2.01
C MET A 36 -30.95 7.71 2.16
N PHE A 37 -31.08 8.25 3.38
CA PHE A 37 -32.06 9.29 3.69
C PHE A 37 -31.41 10.47 4.40
N PHE A 38 -32.12 11.60 4.45
CA PHE A 38 -31.75 12.83 5.15
C PHE A 38 -30.38 13.37 4.67
N GLU A 39 -29.49 13.69 5.60
CA GLU A 39 -28.15 14.22 5.31
C GLU A 39 -27.26 13.20 4.59
N ASP A 40 -27.41 11.91 4.92
CA ASP A 40 -26.67 10.83 4.25
C ASP A 40 -26.98 10.80 2.77
N ALA A 41 -28.25 11.01 2.37
CA ALA A 41 -28.62 11.06 0.95
C ALA A 41 -27.99 12.25 0.23
N VAL A 42 -27.90 13.41 0.86
CA VAL A 42 -27.27 14.60 0.27
C VAL A 42 -25.78 14.40 0.06
N LYS A 43 -25.08 13.90 1.10
CA LYS A 43 -23.65 13.59 1.01
C LYS A 43 -23.36 12.52 -0.03
N ALA A 44 -24.07 11.39 0.04
CA ALA A 44 -23.88 10.27 -0.85
C ALA A 44 -24.17 10.60 -2.31
N SER A 45 -25.24 11.37 -2.59
CA SER A 45 -25.58 11.79 -3.96
C SER A 45 -24.48 12.64 -4.60
N ALA A 46 -23.84 13.51 -3.83
CA ALA A 46 -22.75 14.35 -4.31
C ALA A 46 -21.47 13.54 -4.62
N ILE A 47 -21.12 12.56 -3.77
CA ILE A 47 -19.91 11.74 -3.93
C ILE A 47 -20.07 10.68 -5.03
N MET A 48 -21.23 10.01 -5.06
CA MET A 48 -21.51 8.91 -5.99
C MET A 48 -22.17 9.35 -7.30
N GLU A 49 -22.48 10.65 -7.46
CA GLU A 49 -23.18 11.23 -8.61
C GLU A 49 -24.56 10.60 -8.83
N LEU A 50 -25.26 10.27 -7.72
CA LEU A 50 -26.59 9.70 -7.77
C LEU A 50 -27.68 10.78 -7.80
N THR A 51 -28.79 10.47 -8.46
CA THR A 51 -29.95 11.37 -8.49
C THR A 51 -30.55 11.51 -7.10
N LEU A 52 -30.55 12.73 -6.56
CA LEU A 52 -31.22 13.07 -5.32
C LEU A 52 -32.71 13.21 -5.55
N THR A 53 -33.53 12.39 -4.91
CA THR A 53 -34.98 12.39 -4.96
C THR A 53 -35.59 12.71 -3.61
N LYS A 54 -36.91 12.63 -3.50
CA LYS A 54 -37.61 12.78 -2.21
C LYS A 54 -38.57 11.61 -1.99
N ARG A 55 -38.53 11.05 -0.78
CA ARG A 55 -39.51 10.07 -0.32
C ARG A 55 -40.19 10.61 0.93
N GLN A 56 -41.53 10.76 0.86
CA GLN A 56 -42.32 11.34 1.97
C GLN A 56 -41.83 12.73 2.42
N GLY A 57 -41.31 13.54 1.49
CA GLY A 57 -40.79 14.89 1.77
C GLY A 57 -39.32 14.94 2.23
N TYR A 58 -38.68 13.81 2.55
CA TYR A 58 -37.29 13.75 2.95
C TYR A 58 -36.37 13.47 1.75
N PRO A 59 -35.15 14.06 1.70
CA PRO A 59 -34.14 13.72 0.70
C PRO A 59 -33.83 12.22 0.73
N MET A 60 -33.71 11.60 -0.45
CA MET A 60 -33.38 10.20 -0.62
C MET A 60 -32.58 9.99 -1.90
N CYS A 61 -31.60 9.14 -1.87
CA CYS A 61 -30.94 8.54 -3.03
C CYS A 61 -30.71 7.05 -2.77
N GLY A 62 -30.40 6.30 -3.81
CA GLY A 62 -30.14 4.88 -3.66
C GLY A 62 -29.65 4.25 -4.96
N PHE A 63 -29.14 3.04 -4.85
CA PHE A 63 -28.65 2.23 -5.95
C PHE A 63 -29.01 0.75 -5.74
N PRO A 64 -29.08 -0.07 -6.82
CA PRO A 64 -29.33 -1.50 -6.72
C PRO A 64 -28.27 -2.20 -5.86
N TRP A 65 -28.69 -3.11 -4.97
CA TRP A 65 -27.77 -3.74 -3.99
C TRP A 65 -26.59 -4.46 -4.63
N HIS A 66 -26.76 -5.06 -5.81
CA HIS A 66 -25.69 -5.73 -6.56
C HIS A 66 -24.62 -4.77 -7.10
N GLN A 67 -24.83 -3.45 -7.02
CA GLN A 67 -23.86 -2.43 -7.38
C GLN A 67 -23.02 -1.95 -6.18
N LEU A 68 -23.16 -2.57 -5.00
CA LEU A 68 -22.41 -2.18 -3.80
C LEU A 68 -20.91 -2.13 -4.08
N ASP A 69 -20.36 -3.17 -4.68
CA ASP A 69 -18.93 -3.28 -4.99
C ASP A 69 -18.41 -2.19 -5.93
N ALA A 70 -19.26 -1.64 -6.78
CA ALA A 70 -18.91 -0.54 -7.68
C ALA A 70 -19.03 0.85 -7.01
N GLN A 71 -19.92 0.99 -6.03
CA GLN A 71 -20.21 2.27 -5.38
C GLN A 71 -19.39 2.49 -4.10
N LEU A 72 -19.10 1.44 -3.37
CA LEU A 72 -18.33 1.48 -2.11
C LEU A 72 -16.96 2.16 -2.26
N PRO A 73 -16.15 1.87 -3.31
CA PRO A 73 -14.85 2.52 -3.51
C PRO A 73 -14.94 4.05 -3.58
N ARG A 74 -16.01 4.61 -4.16
CA ARG A 74 -16.18 6.06 -4.30
C ARG A 74 -16.34 6.74 -2.94
N LEU A 75 -17.13 6.14 -2.03
CA LEU A 75 -17.32 6.66 -0.68
C LEU A 75 -16.05 6.57 0.16
N LEU A 76 -15.37 5.43 0.10
CA LEU A 76 -14.16 5.20 0.88
C LEU A 76 -12.98 6.06 0.42
N THR A 77 -12.83 6.27 -0.91
CA THR A 77 -11.82 7.19 -1.47
C THR A 77 -12.07 8.63 -1.06
N ALA A 78 -13.35 9.00 -0.85
CA ALA A 78 -13.71 10.31 -0.30
C ALA A 78 -13.50 10.42 1.23
N GLY A 79 -12.95 9.38 1.88
CA GLY A 79 -12.69 9.35 3.33
C GLY A 79 -13.96 9.18 4.17
N VAL A 80 -15.03 8.60 3.62
CA VAL A 80 -16.31 8.46 4.32
C VAL A 80 -16.45 7.06 4.89
N LYS A 81 -16.86 6.95 6.16
CA LYS A 81 -17.25 5.68 6.79
C LYS A 81 -18.63 5.25 6.30
N VAL A 82 -18.81 3.96 6.07
CA VAL A 82 -20.04 3.39 5.50
C VAL A 82 -20.55 2.28 6.41
N ALA A 83 -21.78 2.42 6.91
CA ALA A 83 -22.47 1.35 7.64
C ALA A 83 -23.46 0.64 6.71
N ILE A 84 -23.45 -0.68 6.72
CA ILE A 84 -24.35 -1.52 5.94
C ILE A 84 -25.40 -2.12 6.87
N ALA A 85 -26.66 -1.86 6.56
CA ALA A 85 -27.79 -2.46 7.25
C ALA A 85 -28.56 -3.39 6.30
N ASP A 86 -28.48 -4.69 6.57
CA ASP A 86 -29.13 -5.72 5.75
C ASP A 86 -30.40 -6.26 6.41
N GLN A 87 -31.22 -6.94 5.60
CA GLN A 87 -32.43 -7.61 6.01
C GLN A 87 -32.07 -8.91 6.76
N MET A 88 -32.56 -9.05 7.99
CA MET A 88 -32.24 -10.19 8.85
C MET A 88 -33.22 -11.37 8.72
N GLU A 89 -34.30 -11.17 7.95
CA GLU A 89 -35.35 -12.17 7.71
C GLU A 89 -35.85 -12.13 6.28
N ASP A 90 -36.37 -13.26 5.78
CA ASP A 90 -36.95 -13.32 4.44
C ASP A 90 -38.20 -12.43 4.37
N PRO A 91 -38.23 -11.46 3.43
CA PRO A 91 -39.40 -10.59 3.23
C PRO A 91 -40.74 -11.35 3.01
N LYS A 92 -40.65 -12.58 2.48
CA LYS A 92 -41.85 -13.43 2.22
C LYS A 92 -42.40 -14.05 3.51
N LEU A 93 -41.59 -14.20 4.56
CA LEU A 93 -41.97 -14.82 5.82
C LEU A 93 -42.26 -13.79 6.93
N ALA A 94 -41.90 -12.53 6.72
CA ALA A 94 -42.03 -11.48 7.70
C ALA A 94 -43.50 -11.10 7.97
N LYS A 95 -43.92 -11.18 9.23
CA LYS A 95 -45.24 -10.67 9.68
C LYS A 95 -45.10 -9.19 10.02
N GLY A 96 -45.10 -8.31 8.97
CA GLY A 96 -44.96 -6.86 9.14
C GLY A 96 -43.76 -6.28 8.42
N ILE A 97 -43.06 -5.32 9.06
CA ILE A 97 -41.85 -4.71 8.46
C ILE A 97 -40.66 -5.61 8.74
N VAL A 98 -39.94 -6.01 7.67
CA VAL A 98 -38.70 -6.79 7.72
C VAL A 98 -37.73 -6.13 8.67
N LYS A 99 -37.18 -6.87 9.62
CA LYS A 99 -36.13 -6.40 10.52
C LYS A 99 -34.82 -6.23 9.78
N ARG A 100 -34.13 -5.14 10.10
CA ARG A 100 -32.78 -4.84 9.57
C ARG A 100 -31.86 -4.59 10.73
N ALA A 101 -30.63 -5.05 10.57
CA ALA A 101 -29.56 -4.78 11.53
C ALA A 101 -28.32 -4.32 10.80
N ILE A 102 -27.46 -3.57 11.46
CA ILE A 102 -26.16 -3.21 10.94
C ILE A 102 -25.30 -4.48 10.93
N THR A 103 -24.89 -4.91 9.76
CA THR A 103 -24.05 -6.10 9.60
C THR A 103 -22.58 -5.77 9.71
N ARG A 104 -22.14 -4.62 9.21
CA ARG A 104 -20.75 -4.14 9.30
C ARG A 104 -20.66 -2.64 9.10
N ILE A 105 -19.58 -2.06 9.64
CA ILE A 105 -19.17 -0.69 9.37
C ILE A 105 -17.84 -0.77 8.63
N ILE A 106 -17.75 -0.15 7.46
CA ILE A 106 -16.55 -0.14 6.62
C ILE A 106 -15.95 1.24 6.69
N THR A 107 -14.68 1.30 7.08
CA THR A 107 -13.89 2.53 7.12
C THR A 107 -12.70 2.38 6.19
N PRO A 108 -12.01 3.46 5.81
CA PRO A 108 -10.82 3.34 4.95
C PRO A 108 -9.77 2.35 5.45
N GLY A 109 -9.63 2.18 6.77
CA GLY A 109 -8.69 1.24 7.39
C GLY A 109 -9.22 -0.19 7.58
N THR A 110 -10.55 -0.41 7.51
CA THR A 110 -11.17 -1.72 7.78
C THR A 110 -11.71 -2.43 6.54
N VAL A 111 -11.30 -1.98 5.35
CA VAL A 111 -11.73 -2.58 4.07
C VAL A 111 -11.16 -3.98 3.91
N ILE A 112 -12.03 -4.93 3.55
CA ILE A 112 -11.69 -6.32 3.22
C ILE A 112 -12.13 -6.71 1.81
N ASP A 113 -12.96 -5.89 1.19
CA ASP A 113 -13.56 -6.17 -0.12
C ASP A 113 -12.52 -6.05 -1.24
N SER A 114 -12.35 -7.12 -2.02
CA SER A 114 -11.36 -7.19 -3.11
C SER A 114 -11.60 -6.20 -4.24
N SER A 115 -12.83 -5.71 -4.39
CA SER A 115 -13.19 -4.67 -5.37
C SER A 115 -12.59 -3.29 -5.04
N VAL A 116 -12.28 -3.05 -3.77
CA VAL A 116 -11.70 -1.80 -3.26
C VAL A 116 -10.19 -1.90 -3.10
N LEU A 117 -9.71 -3.04 -2.61
CA LEU A 117 -8.31 -3.25 -2.29
C LEU A 117 -7.47 -3.43 -3.56
N LYS A 118 -6.38 -2.69 -3.66
CA LYS A 118 -5.37 -2.93 -4.70
C LYS A 118 -4.61 -4.23 -4.38
N PRO A 119 -4.46 -5.17 -5.33
CA PRO A 119 -3.80 -6.46 -5.05
C PRO A 119 -2.36 -6.31 -4.54
N GLN A 120 -1.61 -5.37 -5.09
CA GLN A 120 -0.19 -5.15 -4.83
C GLN A 120 0.09 -4.19 -3.65
N MET A 121 -0.93 -3.79 -2.88
CA MET A 121 -0.78 -2.86 -1.76
C MET A 121 -1.48 -3.40 -0.52
N SER A 122 -0.82 -3.29 0.63
CA SER A 122 -1.44 -3.50 1.94
C SER A 122 -2.36 -2.34 2.30
N ASN A 123 -3.38 -2.59 3.12
CA ASN A 123 -4.31 -1.58 3.62
C ASN A 123 -4.25 -1.54 5.14
N PHE A 124 -3.36 -0.71 5.68
CA PHE A 124 -3.14 -0.63 7.11
C PHE A 124 -4.13 0.30 7.81
N LEU A 125 -4.79 -0.25 8.84
CA LEU A 125 -5.37 0.49 9.95
C LEU A 125 -4.27 0.73 10.99
N VAL A 126 -4.05 1.97 11.39
CA VAL A 126 -3.00 2.31 12.36
C VAL A 126 -3.60 2.87 13.63
N ALA A 127 -2.91 2.69 14.77
CA ALA A 127 -3.20 3.41 16.00
C ALA A 127 -1.93 4.01 16.58
N LEU A 128 -2.07 5.21 17.14
CA LEU A 128 -1.01 5.91 17.85
C LEU A 128 -1.31 6.00 19.33
N ASN A 129 -0.30 5.77 20.16
CA ASN A 129 -0.39 5.97 21.60
C ASN A 129 0.90 6.58 22.14
N TRP A 130 0.77 7.44 23.14
CA TRP A 130 1.90 8.05 23.83
C TRP A 130 1.93 7.65 25.30
N ALA A 131 3.03 7.05 25.75
CA ALA A 131 3.26 6.79 27.15
C ALA A 131 4.56 7.47 27.59
N LYS A 132 4.45 8.45 28.47
CA LYS A 132 5.59 9.29 28.91
C LYS A 132 6.26 10.00 27.72
N LYS A 133 7.49 9.58 27.38
CA LYS A 133 8.29 10.15 26.29
C LYS A 133 8.34 9.26 25.04
N ARG A 134 7.73 8.05 25.06
CA ARG A 134 7.71 7.12 23.94
C ARG A 134 6.39 7.19 23.20
N CYS A 135 6.47 7.19 21.90
CA CYS A 135 5.33 7.01 21.01
C CYS A 135 5.32 5.59 20.48
N ALA A 136 4.15 5.01 20.35
CA ALA A 136 3.96 3.72 19.73
C ALA A 136 3.00 3.81 18.56
N LEU A 137 3.26 3.00 17.57
CA LEU A 137 2.41 2.77 16.41
C LEU A 137 2.11 1.28 16.33
N ALA A 138 0.83 0.96 16.21
CA ALA A 138 0.36 -0.37 15.79
C ALA A 138 -0.23 -0.27 14.39
N ALA A 139 0.09 -1.20 13.51
CA ALA A 139 -0.40 -1.27 12.13
C ALA A 139 -0.96 -2.66 11.86
N LEU A 140 -2.21 -2.73 11.43
CA LEU A 140 -2.95 -3.95 11.12
C LEU A 140 -3.51 -3.90 9.71
N ASP A 141 -3.16 -4.86 8.86
CA ASP A 141 -3.89 -5.13 7.62
C ASP A 141 -4.86 -6.31 7.87
N ILE A 142 -6.15 -5.97 8.00
CA ILE A 142 -7.20 -6.95 8.32
C ILE A 142 -7.35 -7.98 7.19
N SER A 143 -7.08 -7.58 5.94
CA SER A 143 -7.26 -8.45 4.77
C SER A 143 -6.23 -9.58 4.69
N THR A 144 -5.01 -9.34 5.20
CA THR A 144 -3.89 -10.30 5.15
C THR A 144 -3.57 -10.92 6.51
N GLY A 145 -3.95 -10.25 7.60
CA GLY A 145 -3.59 -10.62 8.95
C GLY A 145 -2.20 -10.13 9.39
N GLU A 146 -1.59 -9.23 8.62
CA GLU A 146 -0.33 -8.61 9.00
C GLU A 146 -0.54 -7.62 10.15
N PHE A 147 0.18 -7.84 11.28
CA PHE A 147 0.05 -7.04 12.47
C PHE A 147 1.41 -6.67 13.07
N ASN A 148 1.77 -5.39 12.99
CA ASN A 148 3.06 -4.86 13.40
C ASN A 148 2.90 -3.84 14.52
N VAL A 149 3.84 -3.83 15.48
CA VAL A 149 3.91 -2.84 16.56
C VAL A 149 5.33 -2.33 16.71
N ILE A 150 5.47 -1.01 16.81
CA ILE A 150 6.76 -0.32 16.94
C ILE A 150 6.65 0.77 18.00
N GLU A 151 7.67 0.90 18.87
CA GLU A 151 7.82 2.05 19.77
C GLU A 151 8.96 2.94 19.31
N PHE A 152 8.77 4.24 19.35
CA PHE A 152 9.71 5.26 18.89
C PHE A 152 10.07 6.21 20.04
N ASP A 153 11.31 6.65 20.06
CA ASP A 153 11.80 7.69 20.97
C ASP A 153 11.77 9.10 20.33
N SER A 154 11.41 9.19 19.03
CA SER A 154 11.37 10.46 18.29
C SER A 154 10.19 10.57 17.34
N LEU A 155 9.67 11.79 17.17
CA LEU A 155 8.57 12.09 16.22
C LEU A 155 8.98 11.86 14.74
N PRO A 156 10.18 12.25 14.28
CA PRO A 156 10.59 12.02 12.89
C PRO A 156 10.59 10.53 12.49
N ALA A 157 10.99 9.62 13.39
CA ALA A 157 10.95 8.19 13.14
C ALA A 157 9.49 7.68 12.99
N LEU A 158 8.56 8.20 13.80
CA LEU A 158 7.13 7.94 13.66
C LEU A 158 6.60 8.46 12.32
N GLU A 159 6.95 9.68 11.93
CA GLU A 159 6.51 10.29 10.66
C GLU A 159 7.01 9.46 9.45
N SER A 160 8.25 8.99 9.51
CA SER A 160 8.82 8.12 8.48
C SER A 160 8.04 6.80 8.35
N GLU A 161 7.68 6.19 9.48
CA GLU A 161 6.90 4.95 9.50
C GLU A 161 5.47 5.14 9.00
N LEU A 162 4.79 6.22 9.39
CA LEU A 162 3.46 6.56 8.86
C LEU A 162 3.47 6.79 7.35
N ALA A 163 4.51 7.46 6.86
CA ALA A 163 4.69 7.66 5.42
C ALA A 163 4.90 6.34 4.67
N ARG A 164 5.72 5.44 5.23
CA ARG A 164 5.97 4.10 4.69
C ARG A 164 4.69 3.27 4.57
N LEU A 165 3.87 3.26 5.63
CA LEU A 165 2.63 2.49 5.69
C LEU A 165 1.55 3.04 4.74
N ALA A 166 1.67 4.30 4.33
CA ALA A 166 0.66 5.00 3.53
C ALA A 166 -0.77 4.81 4.08
N ALA A 167 -0.91 4.81 5.42
CA ALA A 167 -2.16 4.53 6.10
C ALA A 167 -3.24 5.57 5.75
N HIS A 168 -4.47 5.10 5.56
CA HIS A 168 -5.61 5.96 5.26
C HIS A 168 -6.38 6.36 6.52
N GLU A 169 -6.27 5.58 7.59
CA GLU A 169 -6.96 5.80 8.86
C GLU A 169 -6.01 5.54 10.04
N CYS A 170 -6.05 6.47 11.01
CA CYS A 170 -5.24 6.42 12.22
C CYS A 170 -6.10 6.64 13.46
N LEU A 171 -6.08 5.67 14.36
CA LEU A 171 -6.80 5.71 15.63
C LEU A 171 -5.98 6.46 16.68
N ILE A 172 -6.64 7.31 17.43
CA ILE A 172 -6.07 8.05 18.55
C ILE A 172 -7.05 8.02 19.75
N PRO A 173 -6.58 8.16 21.00
CA PRO A 173 -7.46 8.28 22.15
C PRO A 173 -8.39 9.50 22.01
N SER A 174 -9.62 9.36 22.50
CA SER A 174 -10.60 10.44 22.46
C SER A 174 -10.15 11.67 23.27
N GLY A 175 -10.46 12.87 22.73
CA GLY A 175 -10.17 14.16 23.39
C GLY A 175 -8.69 14.57 23.38
N VAL A 176 -7.80 13.85 22.66
CA VAL A 176 -6.38 14.20 22.63
C VAL A 176 -5.93 14.84 21.32
N GLN A 177 -6.73 14.82 20.27
CA GLN A 177 -6.34 15.26 18.94
C GLN A 177 -5.79 16.69 18.91
N GLU A 178 -6.56 17.65 19.42
CA GLU A 178 -6.14 19.06 19.45
C GLU A 178 -4.89 19.28 20.31
N LYS A 179 -4.85 18.63 21.48
CA LYS A 179 -3.70 18.71 22.40
C LYS A 179 -2.44 18.14 21.75
N TRP A 180 -2.54 16.97 21.11
CA TRP A 180 -1.39 16.33 20.46
C TRP A 180 -0.92 17.13 19.22
N LEU A 181 -1.82 17.79 18.53
CA LEU A 181 -1.47 18.70 17.43
C LEU A 181 -0.68 19.91 17.95
N LEU A 182 -1.14 20.53 19.05
CA LEU A 182 -0.45 21.67 19.70
C LEU A 182 0.88 21.28 20.32
N ASP A 183 0.96 20.10 20.92
CA ASP A 183 2.20 19.56 21.52
C ASP A 183 3.20 19.07 20.45
N GLY A 184 2.86 19.13 19.17
CA GLY A 184 3.67 18.58 18.08
C GLY A 184 3.82 17.06 18.13
N LYS A 185 2.86 16.33 18.72
CA LYS A 185 2.86 14.87 18.85
C LYS A 185 2.15 14.16 17.71
N LEU A 186 1.41 14.88 16.89
CA LEU A 186 0.84 14.38 15.66
C LEU A 186 1.61 14.94 14.47
N PRO A 187 1.81 14.16 13.41
CA PRO A 187 2.42 14.67 12.19
C PRO A 187 1.61 15.85 11.66
N ALA A 188 2.30 16.95 11.38
CA ALA A 188 1.68 18.11 10.74
C ALA A 188 1.00 17.66 9.45
N ALA A 189 -0.10 18.27 9.07
CA ALA A 189 -1.07 17.98 7.99
C ALA A 189 -0.53 17.47 6.62
N ARG A 190 0.59 16.79 6.60
CA ARG A 190 1.25 16.21 5.41
C ARG A 190 0.59 14.95 4.88
N SER A 191 -0.19 14.28 5.72
CA SER A 191 -0.83 13.02 5.36
C SER A 191 -2.32 13.25 5.13
N LYS A 192 -2.85 12.64 4.06
CA LYS A 192 -4.30 12.48 3.84
C LYS A 192 -4.89 11.46 4.83
N ILE A 193 -4.28 11.29 6.01
CA ILE A 193 -4.69 10.33 7.02
C ILE A 193 -5.91 10.87 7.75
N MET A 194 -6.96 10.09 7.81
CA MET A 194 -8.13 10.37 8.64
C MET A 194 -7.84 9.95 10.09
N PHE A 195 -7.85 10.90 11.03
CA PHE A 195 -7.77 10.60 12.45
C PHE A 195 -9.15 10.23 12.97
N THR A 196 -9.24 9.05 13.60
CA THR A 196 -10.45 8.55 14.24
C THR A 196 -10.22 8.44 15.74
N GLU A 197 -11.03 9.16 16.53
CA GLU A 197 -10.98 9.07 17.99
C GLU A 197 -11.67 7.79 18.46
N VAL A 198 -11.01 7.08 19.38
CA VAL A 198 -11.50 5.85 20.04
C VAL A 198 -11.40 6.03 21.54
N ASP A 199 -12.25 5.38 22.31
CA ASP A 199 -12.30 5.52 23.75
C ASP A 199 -10.93 5.35 24.42
N GLU A 200 -10.54 6.31 25.27
CA GLU A 200 -9.23 6.37 25.93
C GLU A 200 -8.93 5.11 26.76
N TRP A 201 -9.93 4.48 27.37
CA TRP A 201 -9.75 3.31 28.21
C TRP A 201 -9.14 2.11 27.47
N ILE A 202 -9.37 1.99 26.15
CA ILE A 202 -8.83 0.91 25.31
C ILE A 202 -7.30 0.98 25.23
N PHE A 203 -6.74 2.20 25.29
CA PHE A 203 -5.30 2.44 25.27
C PHE A 203 -4.61 2.21 26.62
N SER A 204 -5.37 1.96 27.69
CA SER A 204 -4.82 1.64 29.01
C SER A 204 -3.99 0.35 28.94
N SER A 205 -2.77 0.38 29.45
CA SER A 205 -1.84 -0.76 29.37
C SER A 205 -2.35 -2.03 30.07
N GLU A 206 -3.15 -1.90 31.14
CA GLU A 206 -3.73 -3.03 31.86
C GLU A 206 -4.83 -3.71 31.03
N ILE A 207 -5.79 -2.92 30.53
CA ILE A 207 -6.90 -3.40 29.71
C ILE A 207 -6.38 -3.93 28.38
N ALA A 208 -5.43 -3.21 27.77
CA ALA A 208 -4.79 -3.64 26.52
C ALA A 208 -4.09 -4.99 26.67
N ARG A 209 -3.37 -5.21 27.78
CA ARG A 209 -2.71 -6.49 28.05
C ARG A 209 -3.73 -7.62 28.17
N GLU A 210 -4.81 -7.43 28.90
CA GLU A 210 -5.86 -8.43 29.06
C GLU A 210 -6.53 -8.76 27.73
N ALA A 211 -6.85 -7.73 26.92
CA ALA A 211 -7.45 -7.88 25.61
C ALA A 211 -6.52 -8.69 24.65
N LEU A 212 -5.22 -8.40 24.64
CA LEU A 212 -4.24 -9.11 23.82
C LEU A 212 -4.03 -10.55 24.28
N LEU A 213 -3.96 -10.83 25.59
CA LEU A 213 -3.87 -12.18 26.14
C LEU A 213 -5.08 -13.03 25.70
N LYS A 214 -6.28 -12.44 25.79
CA LYS A 214 -7.51 -13.10 25.37
C LYS A 214 -7.55 -13.32 23.85
N HIS A 215 -7.15 -12.32 23.06
CA HIS A 215 -7.18 -12.43 21.58
C HIS A 215 -6.24 -13.51 21.04
N PHE A 216 -5.01 -13.59 21.56
CA PHE A 216 -4.01 -14.57 21.13
C PHE A 216 -4.12 -15.91 21.86
N ASP A 217 -5.04 -16.04 22.83
CA ASP A 217 -5.22 -17.24 23.67
C ASP A 217 -3.91 -17.71 24.32
N VAL A 218 -3.18 -16.77 24.94
CA VAL A 218 -1.88 -17.05 25.57
C VAL A 218 -1.88 -16.60 27.03
N LEU A 219 -1.07 -17.28 27.85
CA LEU A 219 -0.90 -16.96 29.28
C LEU A 219 0.07 -15.78 29.52
N SER A 220 0.96 -15.51 28.57
CA SER A 220 1.94 -14.41 28.64
C SER A 220 2.20 -13.85 27.24
N LEU A 221 2.35 -12.53 27.15
CA LEU A 221 2.77 -11.83 25.92
C LEU A 221 4.29 -11.88 25.67
N ASP A 222 5.06 -12.46 26.58
CA ASP A 222 6.53 -12.53 26.47
C ASP A 222 6.98 -13.35 25.26
N GLY A 223 6.27 -14.47 25.00
CA GLY A 223 6.51 -15.33 23.83
C GLY A 223 6.19 -14.64 22.48
N LEU A 224 5.40 -13.59 22.51
CA LEU A 224 5.07 -12.76 21.34
C LEU A 224 6.01 -11.55 21.18
N GLY A 225 7.06 -11.43 22.04
CA GLY A 225 8.01 -10.32 22.01
C GLY A 225 7.48 -9.00 22.60
N CYS A 226 6.30 -9.00 23.20
CA CYS A 226 5.63 -7.79 23.69
C CYS A 226 6.03 -7.39 25.13
N ARG A 227 7.02 -8.07 25.75
CA ARG A 227 7.41 -7.86 27.15
C ARG A 227 7.79 -6.42 27.48
N GLU A 228 8.54 -5.79 26.57
CA GLU A 228 9.12 -4.45 26.76
C GLU A 228 8.18 -3.32 26.30
N LEU A 229 7.06 -3.65 25.67
CA LEU A 229 6.13 -2.66 25.17
C LEU A 229 5.39 -1.96 26.32
N THR A 230 5.27 -0.64 26.18
CA THR A 230 4.55 0.23 27.12
C THR A 230 3.33 0.89 26.43
N ALA A 231 3.61 1.85 25.53
CA ALA A 231 2.61 2.50 24.72
C ALA A 231 2.07 1.56 23.62
N GLY A 232 2.91 0.63 23.16
CA GLY A 232 2.62 -0.29 22.07
C GLY A 232 1.47 -1.25 22.38
N LEU A 233 1.31 -1.68 23.62
CA LEU A 233 0.19 -2.54 24.02
C LEU A 233 -1.16 -1.84 23.79
N GLY A 234 -1.27 -0.56 24.22
CA GLY A 234 -2.48 0.22 24.01
C GLY A 234 -2.80 0.47 22.55
N ALA A 235 -1.81 0.80 21.73
CA ALA A 235 -1.99 0.96 20.28
C ALA A 235 -2.43 -0.37 19.62
N ALA A 236 -1.81 -1.49 20.02
CA ALA A 236 -2.17 -2.82 19.52
C ALA A 236 -3.61 -3.23 19.88
N ALA A 237 -4.02 -3.01 21.10
CA ALA A 237 -5.39 -3.30 21.54
C ALA A 237 -6.41 -2.44 20.80
N ALA A 238 -6.09 -1.16 20.58
CA ALA A 238 -6.99 -0.23 19.90
C ALA A 238 -7.30 -0.67 18.44
N VAL A 239 -6.31 -1.08 17.65
CA VAL A 239 -6.56 -1.56 16.28
C VAL A 239 -7.38 -2.85 16.26
N LEU A 240 -7.12 -3.80 17.16
CA LEU A 240 -7.89 -5.05 17.25
C LEU A 240 -9.33 -4.80 17.69
N HIS A 241 -9.51 -3.99 18.72
CA HIS A 241 -10.86 -3.65 19.22
C HIS A 241 -11.69 -2.96 18.15
N TYR A 242 -11.12 -1.92 17.51
CA TYR A 242 -11.80 -1.17 16.47
C TYR A 242 -12.15 -2.03 15.26
N ALA A 243 -11.23 -2.91 14.83
CA ALA A 243 -11.48 -3.84 13.73
C ALA A 243 -12.62 -4.82 14.05
N ALA A 244 -12.60 -5.45 15.24
CA ALA A 244 -13.62 -6.41 15.65
C ALA A 244 -15.00 -5.73 15.80
N GLU A 245 -15.05 -4.52 16.39
CA GLU A 245 -16.28 -3.75 16.58
C GLU A 245 -16.91 -3.37 15.23
N ASN A 246 -16.14 -2.85 14.29
CA ASN A 246 -16.64 -2.43 12.99
C ASN A 246 -17.07 -3.61 12.10
N LEU A 247 -16.33 -4.72 12.12
CA LEU A 247 -16.69 -5.95 11.41
C LEU A 247 -17.81 -6.73 12.11
N ARG A 248 -18.12 -6.42 13.39
CA ARG A 248 -19.10 -7.11 14.22
C ARG A 248 -18.89 -8.61 14.30
N GLN A 249 -17.64 -9.03 14.29
CA GLN A 249 -17.23 -10.44 14.36
C GLN A 249 -15.82 -10.60 14.91
N GLU A 250 -15.48 -11.81 15.32
CA GLU A 250 -14.13 -12.15 15.73
C GLU A 250 -13.16 -12.15 14.53
N ILE A 251 -11.94 -11.68 14.77
CA ILE A 251 -10.85 -11.57 13.79
C ILE A 251 -9.74 -12.57 14.11
N SER A 252 -10.09 -13.82 14.31
CA SER A 252 -9.20 -14.91 14.75
C SER A 252 -8.04 -15.22 13.79
N HIS A 253 -8.12 -14.79 12.53
CA HIS A 253 -7.02 -14.90 11.57
C HIS A 253 -5.85 -13.97 11.89
N ILE A 254 -6.03 -12.98 12.77
CA ILE A 254 -4.94 -12.18 13.32
C ILE A 254 -4.32 -12.98 14.46
N ASN A 255 -3.48 -13.93 14.13
CA ASN A 255 -2.93 -14.91 15.07
C ASN A 255 -1.48 -14.61 15.51
N ARG A 256 -0.87 -13.54 14.97
CA ARG A 256 0.50 -13.16 15.25
C ARG A 256 0.64 -11.64 15.32
N ILE A 257 1.43 -11.18 16.28
CA ILE A 257 1.90 -9.81 16.40
C ILE A 257 3.41 -9.78 16.20
N ARG A 258 3.91 -8.86 15.39
CA ARG A 258 5.33 -8.64 15.16
C ARG A 258 5.77 -7.35 15.82
N VAL A 259 6.63 -7.48 16.83
CA VAL A 259 7.27 -6.32 17.45
C VAL A 259 8.51 -5.95 16.65
N CYS A 260 8.48 -4.81 15.98
CA CYS A 260 9.60 -4.30 15.21
C CYS A 260 10.44 -3.37 16.11
N LYS A 261 11.76 -3.56 16.10
CA LYS A 261 12.69 -2.69 16.83
C LYS A 261 13.25 -1.63 15.89
N PRO A 262 13.23 -0.34 16.26
CA PRO A 262 14.00 0.68 15.57
C PRO A 262 15.46 0.26 15.52
N GLY A 263 16.13 0.49 14.39
CA GLY A 263 17.56 0.16 14.23
C GLY A 263 17.87 -1.18 13.55
N ASN A 264 16.89 -2.06 13.34
CA ASN A 264 17.09 -3.27 12.52
C ASN A 264 17.00 -2.99 11.01
N PHE A 265 16.59 -1.79 10.64
CA PHE A 265 16.37 -1.38 9.26
C PHE A 265 17.06 -0.05 8.97
N MET A 266 17.44 0.15 7.71
CA MET A 266 17.84 1.45 7.21
C MET A 266 16.64 2.41 7.29
N GLU A 267 16.85 3.56 7.91
CA GLU A 267 15.80 4.59 7.98
C GLU A 267 15.75 5.40 6.67
N LEU A 268 14.57 5.47 6.09
CA LEU A 268 14.25 6.26 4.90
C LEU A 268 13.09 7.19 5.24
N ASP A 269 13.34 8.48 5.33
CA ASP A 269 12.28 9.45 5.57
C ASP A 269 11.37 9.63 4.33
N ALA A 270 10.20 10.21 4.51
CA ALA A 270 9.23 10.43 3.44
C ALA A 270 9.80 11.25 2.26
N ILE A 271 10.74 12.13 2.56
CA ILE A 271 11.40 12.99 1.57
C ILE A 271 12.34 12.14 0.72
N SER A 272 13.17 11.32 1.37
CA SER A 272 14.11 10.43 0.68
C SER A 272 13.39 9.35 -0.13
N GLN A 273 12.30 8.75 0.39
CA GLN A 273 11.48 7.81 -0.36
C GLN A 273 10.94 8.44 -1.66
N ARG A 274 10.44 9.68 -1.60
CA ARG A 274 9.92 10.41 -2.76
C ARG A 274 11.03 10.83 -3.71
N ASN A 275 12.12 11.41 -3.21
CA ASN A 275 13.21 11.94 -4.02
C ASN A 275 13.99 10.86 -4.78
N LEU A 276 14.03 9.63 -4.20
CA LEU A 276 14.60 8.45 -4.84
C LEU A 276 13.60 7.68 -5.70
N GLU A 277 12.33 8.12 -5.73
CA GLU A 277 11.26 7.44 -6.48
C GLU A 277 11.21 5.93 -6.20
N LEU A 278 11.24 5.57 -4.91
CA LEU A 278 11.34 4.16 -4.53
C LEU A 278 10.12 3.34 -4.97
N VAL A 279 8.90 3.85 -4.70
CA VAL A 279 7.65 3.12 -4.93
C VAL A 279 6.58 3.94 -5.63
N GLU A 280 6.74 5.26 -5.67
CA GLU A 280 5.83 6.19 -6.33
C GLU A 280 6.64 7.23 -7.13
N PRO A 281 6.22 7.57 -8.36
CA PRO A 281 6.91 8.56 -9.17
C PRO A 281 6.76 9.96 -8.57
N MET A 282 7.76 10.80 -8.72
CA MET A 282 7.71 12.21 -8.30
C MET A 282 6.73 13.00 -9.15
N TYR A 283 6.64 12.67 -10.44
CA TYR A 283 5.76 13.32 -11.42
C TYR A 283 5.00 12.27 -12.22
N GLY A 284 3.72 12.54 -12.48
CA GLY A 284 2.88 11.65 -13.27
C GLY A 284 2.35 10.44 -12.49
N SER A 285 1.94 9.41 -13.21
CA SER A 285 1.34 8.19 -12.65
C SER A 285 2.02 6.90 -13.12
N ASP A 286 3.08 7.01 -13.95
CA ASP A 286 3.80 5.87 -14.49
C ASP A 286 4.74 5.29 -13.42
N LYS A 287 4.38 4.13 -12.90
CA LYS A 287 5.17 3.43 -11.89
C LYS A 287 6.42 2.75 -12.42
N SER A 288 6.55 2.58 -13.73
CA SER A 288 7.73 1.96 -14.35
C SER A 288 9.00 2.77 -14.11
N VAL A 289 8.87 4.07 -13.80
CA VAL A 289 9.99 4.97 -13.48
C VAL A 289 10.44 4.92 -12.02
N THR A 290 9.87 4.02 -11.20
CA THR A 290 10.25 3.82 -9.80
C THR A 290 11.20 2.62 -9.62
N LEU A 291 11.91 2.56 -8.48
CA LEU A 291 12.73 1.39 -8.15
C LEU A 291 11.87 0.12 -8.06
N LEU A 292 10.69 0.21 -7.42
CA LEU A 292 9.74 -0.90 -7.36
C LEU A 292 9.35 -1.35 -8.77
N GLY A 293 8.96 -0.42 -9.65
CA GLY A 293 8.60 -0.77 -11.03
C GLY A 293 9.75 -1.40 -11.83
N ALA A 294 10.99 -1.04 -11.49
CA ALA A 294 12.15 -1.66 -12.10
C ALA A 294 12.42 -3.09 -11.58
N LEU A 295 12.11 -3.41 -10.34
CA LEU A 295 12.44 -4.69 -9.71
C LEU A 295 11.27 -5.67 -9.61
N ASP A 296 10.02 -5.19 -9.73
CA ASP A 296 8.83 -6.04 -9.54
C ASP A 296 8.52 -6.89 -10.78
N LYS A 297 9.00 -8.12 -10.73
CA LYS A 297 8.64 -9.22 -11.61
C LYS A 297 7.92 -10.34 -10.85
N THR A 298 7.41 -10.03 -9.67
CA THR A 298 6.71 -11.01 -8.86
C THR A 298 5.49 -11.58 -9.57
N SER A 299 5.28 -12.87 -9.42
CA SER A 299 4.17 -13.61 -10.01
C SER A 299 2.90 -13.53 -9.15
N THR A 300 3.05 -13.23 -7.85
CA THR A 300 1.94 -13.20 -6.89
C THR A 300 1.71 -11.81 -6.29
N PRO A 301 0.46 -11.44 -5.96
CA PRO A 301 0.20 -10.20 -5.24
C PRO A 301 0.88 -10.13 -3.85
N MET A 302 1.08 -11.27 -3.20
CA MET A 302 1.76 -11.39 -1.90
C MET A 302 3.24 -11.02 -2.04
N GLY A 303 3.92 -11.54 -3.07
CA GLY A 303 5.30 -11.18 -3.39
C GLY A 303 5.46 -9.70 -3.70
N SER A 304 4.58 -9.11 -4.51
CA SER A 304 4.62 -7.67 -4.83
C SER A 304 4.46 -6.80 -3.58
N ARG A 305 3.55 -7.14 -2.65
CA ARG A 305 3.42 -6.45 -1.35
C ARG A 305 4.70 -6.55 -0.53
N LEU A 306 5.28 -7.74 -0.46
CA LEU A 306 6.51 -7.98 0.30
C LEU A 306 7.72 -7.27 -0.31
N LEU A 307 7.88 -7.26 -1.64
CA LEU A 307 8.96 -6.53 -2.32
C LEU A 307 8.85 -5.03 -2.04
N ARG A 308 7.64 -4.47 -2.09
CA ARG A 308 7.39 -3.09 -1.70
C ARG A 308 7.84 -2.82 -0.25
N ASP A 309 7.50 -3.72 0.69
CA ASP A 309 7.93 -3.58 2.08
C ASP A 309 9.44 -3.66 2.23
N TRP A 310 10.11 -4.57 1.52
CA TRP A 310 11.57 -4.69 1.54
C TRP A 310 12.28 -3.44 1.02
N ILE A 311 11.79 -2.83 -0.08
CA ILE A 311 12.34 -1.59 -0.63
C ILE A 311 12.18 -0.42 0.35
N LEU A 312 11.08 -0.34 1.06
CA LEU A 312 10.82 0.72 2.03
C LEU A 312 11.44 0.46 3.41
N ARG A 313 11.91 -0.77 3.66
CA ARG A 313 12.58 -1.22 4.89
C ARG A 313 13.83 -2.05 4.59
N PRO A 314 14.87 -1.47 3.97
CA PRO A 314 16.11 -2.20 3.75
C PRO A 314 16.71 -2.64 5.08
N LEU A 315 17.28 -3.83 5.11
CA LEU A 315 17.85 -4.41 6.32
C LEU A 315 19.12 -3.66 6.77
N TYR A 316 19.36 -3.63 8.08
CA TYR A 316 20.58 -3.14 8.70
C TYR A 316 21.37 -4.27 9.41
N ASP A 317 21.09 -5.51 9.07
CA ASP A 317 21.74 -6.70 9.57
C ASP A 317 22.44 -7.43 8.43
N LYS A 318 23.77 -7.47 8.46
CA LYS A 318 24.60 -8.11 7.44
C LYS A 318 24.23 -9.58 7.25
N SER A 319 23.98 -10.32 8.33
CA SER A 319 23.72 -11.76 8.26
C SER A 319 22.41 -12.05 7.53
N GLU A 320 21.38 -11.25 7.77
CA GLU A 320 20.10 -11.39 7.08
C GLU A 320 20.17 -10.93 5.62
N ILE A 321 20.99 -9.91 5.33
CA ILE A 321 21.23 -9.49 3.93
C ILE A 321 21.95 -10.61 3.17
N ASP A 322 23.04 -11.16 3.75
CA ASP A 322 23.81 -12.24 3.12
C ASP A 322 22.95 -13.48 2.88
N ARG A 323 22.05 -13.86 3.82
CA ARG A 323 21.09 -14.95 3.64
C ARG A 323 20.19 -14.74 2.41
N ARG A 324 19.73 -13.50 2.17
CA ARG A 324 18.92 -13.19 0.97
C ARG A 324 19.77 -13.26 -0.31
N LEU A 325 20.99 -12.73 -0.25
CA LEU A 325 21.93 -12.77 -1.39
C LEU A 325 22.31 -14.21 -1.74
N ASP A 326 22.53 -15.09 -0.74
CA ASP A 326 22.81 -16.52 -0.98
C ASP A 326 21.64 -17.24 -1.66
N ALA A 327 20.40 -16.97 -1.19
CA ALA A 327 19.20 -17.53 -1.80
C ALA A 327 18.98 -17.04 -3.25
N LEU A 328 19.26 -15.76 -3.49
CA LEU A 328 19.19 -15.18 -4.84
C LEU A 328 20.23 -15.77 -5.77
N GLU A 329 21.48 -15.97 -5.27
CA GLU A 329 22.59 -16.50 -6.06
C GLU A 329 22.29 -17.92 -6.56
N VAL A 330 21.87 -18.82 -5.66
CA VAL A 330 21.59 -20.22 -6.06
C VAL A 330 20.46 -20.34 -7.08
N LEU A 331 19.41 -19.48 -6.98
CA LEU A 331 18.35 -19.43 -7.97
C LEU A 331 18.80 -18.76 -9.30
N SER A 332 19.67 -17.76 -9.22
CA SER A 332 20.21 -17.07 -10.39
C SER A 332 21.12 -17.99 -11.21
N ASP A 333 21.85 -18.90 -10.54
CA ASP A 333 22.80 -19.83 -11.16
C ASP A 333 22.11 -21.00 -11.88
N ASP A 334 20.83 -21.29 -11.53
CA ASP A 334 20.03 -22.29 -12.24
C ASP A 334 18.84 -21.67 -12.99
N PRO A 335 19.01 -21.34 -14.25
CA PRO A 335 17.98 -20.73 -15.09
C PRO A 335 16.73 -21.58 -15.30
N MET A 336 16.89 -22.90 -15.30
CA MET A 336 15.78 -23.82 -15.56
C MET A 336 14.89 -23.91 -14.32
N ALA A 337 15.48 -24.10 -13.17
CA ALA A 337 14.77 -24.13 -11.90
C ALA A 337 14.11 -22.78 -11.57
N LEU A 338 14.80 -21.64 -11.88
CA LEU A 338 14.20 -20.32 -11.73
C LEU A 338 12.95 -20.15 -12.61
N SER A 339 13.00 -20.56 -13.87
CA SER A 339 11.86 -20.46 -14.78
C SER A 339 10.70 -21.35 -14.31
N GLU A 340 10.98 -22.58 -13.87
CA GLU A 340 9.97 -23.48 -13.31
C GLU A 340 9.33 -22.94 -12.03
N ALA A 341 10.14 -22.33 -11.14
CA ALA A 341 9.63 -21.67 -9.94
C ALA A 341 8.70 -20.51 -10.30
N VAL A 342 9.09 -19.63 -11.23
CA VAL A 342 8.28 -18.48 -11.68
C VAL A 342 6.96 -18.93 -12.33
N GLU A 343 6.99 -19.95 -13.20
CA GLU A 343 5.80 -20.51 -13.83
C GLU A 343 4.85 -21.10 -12.77
N THR A 344 5.40 -21.86 -11.82
CA THR A 344 4.64 -22.45 -10.71
C THR A 344 4.00 -21.36 -9.84
N LEU A 345 4.78 -20.34 -9.45
CA LEU A 345 4.28 -19.21 -8.67
C LEU A 345 3.17 -18.43 -9.42
N GLY A 346 3.19 -18.36 -10.74
CA GLY A 346 2.17 -17.72 -11.57
C GLY A 346 0.77 -18.34 -11.43
N VAL A 347 0.67 -19.59 -10.98
CA VAL A 347 -0.60 -20.27 -10.71
C VAL A 347 -1.16 -19.89 -9.34
N VAL A 348 -0.30 -19.49 -8.38
CA VAL A 348 -0.69 -19.18 -7.00
C VAL A 348 -1.53 -17.90 -6.95
N ARG A 349 -2.64 -17.98 -6.27
CA ARG A 349 -3.53 -16.85 -5.99
C ARG A 349 -3.19 -16.22 -4.64
N ASP A 350 -3.83 -15.10 -4.33
CA ASP A 350 -3.61 -14.35 -3.08
C ASP A 350 -4.10 -15.14 -1.86
N LEU A 351 -3.28 -16.07 -1.38
CA LEU A 351 -3.59 -16.96 -0.25
C LEU A 351 -3.78 -16.19 1.05
N GLU A 352 -3.05 -15.09 1.28
CA GLU A 352 -3.22 -14.25 2.47
C GLU A 352 -4.64 -13.68 2.53
N ARG A 353 -5.09 -13.04 1.46
CA ARG A 353 -6.43 -12.46 1.40
C ARG A 353 -7.54 -13.51 1.33
N ILE A 354 -7.29 -14.67 0.73
CA ILE A 354 -8.22 -15.79 0.78
C ILE A 354 -8.39 -16.27 2.22
N ALA A 355 -7.31 -16.45 2.97
CA ALA A 355 -7.35 -16.83 4.37
C ALA A 355 -8.09 -15.79 5.23
N GLY A 356 -7.86 -14.51 5.00
CA GLY A 356 -8.62 -13.42 5.63
C GLY A 356 -10.12 -13.53 5.36
N ARG A 357 -10.54 -13.68 4.09
CA ARG A 357 -11.96 -13.83 3.72
C ARG A 357 -12.61 -15.11 4.26
N LEU A 358 -11.86 -16.21 4.35
CA LEU A 358 -12.34 -17.45 4.99
C LEU A 358 -12.75 -17.19 6.44
N ASN A 359 -11.86 -16.59 7.22
CA ASN A 359 -12.11 -16.28 8.63
C ASN A 359 -13.24 -15.27 8.83
N LEU A 360 -13.30 -14.27 7.98
CA LEU A 360 -14.36 -13.25 7.99
C LEU A 360 -15.68 -13.74 7.36
N GLY A 361 -15.77 -15.02 6.99
CA GLY A 361 -17.00 -15.61 6.46
C GLY A 361 -17.45 -15.05 5.13
N THR A 362 -16.63 -14.25 4.44
CA THR A 362 -16.96 -13.60 3.16
C THR A 362 -16.43 -14.36 1.95
N ALA A 363 -15.62 -15.42 2.17
CA ALA A 363 -15.10 -16.25 1.09
C ALA A 363 -16.22 -16.94 0.31
N ASN A 364 -16.13 -16.90 -1.00
CA ASN A 364 -17.06 -17.52 -1.94
C ASN A 364 -16.48 -18.82 -2.54
N ALA A 365 -17.26 -19.48 -3.41
CA ALA A 365 -16.83 -20.75 -4.01
C ALA A 365 -15.57 -20.62 -4.89
N ARG A 366 -15.40 -19.47 -5.56
CA ARG A 366 -14.21 -19.19 -6.37
C ARG A 366 -12.96 -19.00 -5.52
N ASP A 367 -13.10 -18.46 -4.29
CA ASP A 367 -12.00 -18.35 -3.34
C ASP A 367 -11.51 -19.73 -2.90
N LEU A 368 -12.43 -20.68 -2.61
CA LEU A 368 -12.06 -22.05 -2.28
C LEU A 368 -11.42 -22.79 -3.46
N ALA A 369 -11.95 -22.60 -4.68
CA ALA A 369 -11.33 -23.18 -5.87
C ALA A 369 -9.94 -22.63 -6.13
N ALA A 370 -9.75 -21.31 -5.94
CA ALA A 370 -8.45 -20.64 -6.06
C ALA A 370 -7.46 -21.13 -4.98
N LEU A 371 -7.96 -21.36 -3.76
CA LEU A 371 -7.19 -21.96 -2.68
C LEU A 371 -6.71 -23.37 -3.07
N ALA A 372 -7.63 -24.25 -3.48
CA ALA A 372 -7.29 -25.63 -3.88
C ALA A 372 -6.30 -25.64 -5.04
N THR A 373 -6.50 -24.82 -6.07
CA THR A 373 -5.57 -24.69 -7.20
C THR A 373 -4.19 -24.27 -6.74
N SER A 374 -4.08 -23.28 -5.85
CA SER A 374 -2.80 -22.80 -5.33
C SER A 374 -2.09 -23.80 -4.43
N LEU A 375 -2.84 -24.54 -3.60
CA LEU A 375 -2.26 -25.56 -2.72
C LEU A 375 -1.84 -26.83 -3.46
N ASN A 376 -2.51 -27.16 -4.57
CA ASN A 376 -2.26 -28.38 -5.36
C ASN A 376 -0.86 -28.42 -6.00
N ILE A 377 -0.26 -27.26 -6.25
CA ILE A 377 1.08 -27.18 -6.86
C ILE A 377 2.22 -27.26 -5.84
N LEU A 378 1.91 -27.13 -4.54
CA LEU A 378 2.94 -27.05 -3.49
C LEU A 378 3.84 -28.29 -3.39
N PRO A 379 3.39 -29.54 -3.58
CA PRO A 379 4.27 -30.68 -3.58
C PRO A 379 5.37 -30.60 -4.65
N GLY A 380 5.03 -30.16 -5.88
CA GLY A 380 6.00 -29.94 -6.96
C GLY A 380 6.97 -28.80 -6.65
N LEU A 381 6.46 -27.68 -6.14
CA LEU A 381 7.30 -26.54 -5.73
C LEU A 381 8.29 -26.96 -4.62
N LYS A 382 7.81 -27.75 -3.64
CA LYS A 382 8.65 -28.24 -2.55
C LYS A 382 9.77 -29.13 -3.06
N ALA A 383 9.45 -30.08 -3.96
CA ALA A 383 10.44 -30.96 -4.59
C ALA A 383 11.51 -30.16 -5.36
N LEU A 384 11.12 -29.10 -6.07
CA LEU A 384 12.07 -28.21 -6.74
C LEU A 384 13.02 -27.52 -5.74
N LEU A 385 12.49 -27.06 -4.61
CA LEU A 385 13.29 -26.35 -3.61
C LEU A 385 14.25 -27.24 -2.83
N GLU A 386 13.99 -28.54 -2.72
CA GLU A 386 14.87 -29.54 -2.08
C GLU A 386 16.24 -29.64 -2.77
N GLU A 387 16.37 -29.27 -4.06
CA GLU A 387 17.61 -29.30 -4.82
C GLU A 387 18.62 -28.21 -4.41
N PHE A 388 18.18 -27.16 -3.68
CA PHE A 388 19.00 -26.00 -3.35
C PHE A 388 19.58 -26.05 -1.94
N ASP A 389 20.87 -25.76 -1.82
CA ASP A 389 21.59 -25.72 -0.55
C ASP A 389 21.82 -24.29 -0.05
N ALA A 390 20.74 -23.51 0.10
CA ALA A 390 20.77 -22.19 0.72
C ALA A 390 19.90 -22.16 1.99
N PRO A 391 20.40 -21.62 3.12
CA PRO A 391 19.66 -21.66 4.40
C PRO A 391 18.25 -21.08 4.31
N MET A 392 18.06 -19.99 3.56
CA MET A 392 16.75 -19.38 3.38
C MET A 392 15.81 -20.24 2.53
N ILE A 393 16.31 -20.86 1.47
CA ILE A 393 15.50 -21.75 0.61
C ILE A 393 15.06 -22.98 1.39
N ARG A 394 15.95 -23.58 2.19
CA ARG A 394 15.60 -24.70 3.08
C ARG A 394 14.57 -24.34 4.14
N GLU A 395 14.66 -23.14 4.69
CA GLU A 395 13.65 -22.63 5.63
C GLU A 395 12.29 -22.50 4.94
N ILE A 396 12.26 -21.89 3.73
CA ILE A 396 11.04 -21.76 2.92
C ILE A 396 10.45 -23.14 2.64
N GLU A 397 11.25 -24.09 2.15
CA GLU A 397 10.85 -25.46 1.83
C GLU A 397 10.22 -26.15 3.07
N SER A 398 10.88 -26.07 4.22
CA SER A 398 10.44 -26.74 5.45
C SER A 398 9.11 -26.18 6.00
N GLN A 399 8.80 -24.91 5.75
CA GLN A 399 7.60 -24.24 6.23
C GLN A 399 6.44 -24.30 5.24
N ILE A 400 6.65 -24.73 4.01
CA ILE A 400 5.59 -25.02 3.04
C ILE A 400 4.93 -26.34 3.41
N VAL A 401 3.66 -26.30 3.79
CA VAL A 401 2.89 -27.47 4.20
C VAL A 401 1.80 -27.75 3.16
N PRO A 402 1.95 -28.77 2.31
CA PRO A 402 0.89 -29.20 1.42
C PRO A 402 -0.34 -29.69 2.20
N GLN A 403 -1.52 -29.33 1.74
CA GLN A 403 -2.80 -29.67 2.35
C GLN A 403 -3.57 -30.61 1.41
N GLU A 404 -3.00 -31.80 1.13
CA GLU A 404 -3.49 -32.71 0.09
C GLU A 404 -4.93 -33.17 0.32
N GLU A 405 -5.30 -33.48 1.58
CA GLU A 405 -6.65 -33.91 1.93
C GLU A 405 -7.67 -32.78 1.69
N LEU A 406 -7.34 -31.56 2.09
CA LEU A 406 -8.17 -30.40 1.88
C LEU A 406 -8.34 -30.10 0.38
N VAL A 407 -7.26 -30.17 -0.40
CA VAL A 407 -7.27 -30.00 -1.86
C VAL A 407 -8.17 -31.04 -2.53
N ALA A 408 -8.00 -32.32 -2.16
CA ALA A 408 -8.78 -33.40 -2.70
C ALA A 408 -10.28 -33.22 -2.42
N GLU A 409 -10.63 -32.82 -1.19
CA GLU A 409 -12.02 -32.63 -0.78
C GLU A 409 -12.66 -31.44 -1.50
N ILE A 410 -11.99 -30.29 -1.57
CA ILE A 410 -12.50 -29.11 -2.28
C ILE A 410 -12.70 -29.42 -3.78
N THR A 411 -11.71 -30.10 -4.41
CA THR A 411 -11.76 -30.46 -5.83
C THR A 411 -12.87 -31.45 -6.13
N ARG A 412 -13.11 -32.40 -5.23
CA ARG A 412 -14.20 -33.37 -5.35
C ARG A 412 -15.58 -32.70 -5.22
N ALA A 413 -15.68 -31.68 -4.35
CA ALA A 413 -16.95 -31.07 -3.98
C ALA A 413 -17.38 -29.95 -4.93
N LEU A 414 -16.43 -29.11 -5.40
CA LEU A 414 -16.77 -27.95 -6.22
C LEU A 414 -16.92 -28.29 -7.69
N ASN A 415 -17.86 -27.59 -8.33
CA ASN A 415 -18.06 -27.66 -9.78
C ASN A 415 -16.94 -26.93 -10.53
N ASP A 416 -16.69 -27.29 -11.81
CA ASP A 416 -15.67 -26.65 -12.64
C ASP A 416 -16.09 -25.24 -13.04
N GLU A 417 -17.39 -25.01 -13.32
CA GLU A 417 -17.96 -23.70 -13.60
C GLU A 417 -18.71 -23.17 -12.37
N LEU A 418 -18.10 -22.24 -11.67
CA LEU A 418 -18.65 -21.68 -10.44
C LEU A 418 -19.47 -20.40 -10.70
N PRO A 419 -20.68 -20.28 -10.11
CA PRO A 419 -21.51 -19.08 -10.19
C PRO A 419 -20.84 -17.89 -9.52
N LEU A 420 -21.39 -16.70 -9.74
CA LEU A 420 -20.92 -15.47 -9.07
C LEU A 420 -21.31 -15.48 -7.59
N THR A 421 -22.55 -15.91 -7.30
CA THR A 421 -23.06 -15.98 -5.93
C THR A 421 -23.50 -17.41 -5.59
N ILE A 422 -23.34 -17.78 -4.32
CA ILE A 422 -23.74 -19.10 -3.82
C ILE A 422 -25.25 -19.31 -3.94
N SER A 423 -26.03 -18.22 -3.81
CA SER A 423 -27.49 -18.25 -3.91
C SER A 423 -28.01 -18.63 -5.31
N ASP A 424 -27.16 -18.53 -6.34
CA ASP A 424 -27.56 -18.93 -7.69
C ASP A 424 -27.69 -20.45 -7.83
N GLY A 425 -27.03 -21.22 -6.94
CA GLY A 425 -26.94 -22.68 -7.01
C GLY A 425 -25.91 -23.13 -8.06
N GLY A 426 -25.62 -24.43 -8.09
CA GLY A 426 -24.64 -25.02 -9.02
C GLY A 426 -23.20 -24.94 -8.53
N VAL A 427 -22.99 -24.73 -7.23
CA VAL A 427 -21.68 -24.69 -6.59
C VAL A 427 -21.09 -26.08 -6.40
N ILE A 428 -21.91 -27.04 -5.96
CA ILE A 428 -21.49 -28.41 -5.64
C ILE A 428 -21.57 -29.30 -6.88
N ARG A 429 -20.54 -30.10 -7.11
CA ARG A 429 -20.43 -31.01 -8.25
C ARG A 429 -21.50 -32.13 -8.18
N PRO A 430 -22.10 -32.52 -9.30
CA PRO A 430 -22.93 -33.72 -9.36
C PRO A 430 -22.13 -34.97 -8.91
N GLY A 431 -22.80 -35.83 -8.14
CA GLY A 431 -22.18 -37.06 -7.60
C GLY A 431 -21.44 -36.86 -6.26
N TYR A 432 -21.31 -35.62 -5.77
CA TYR A 432 -20.71 -35.37 -4.46
C TYR A 432 -21.61 -35.74 -3.30
N HIS A 433 -22.91 -35.46 -3.36
CA HIS A 433 -23.87 -35.73 -2.29
C HIS A 433 -25.19 -36.27 -2.85
N ALA A 434 -25.51 -37.52 -2.52
CA ALA A 434 -26.69 -38.24 -3.07
C ALA A 434 -28.00 -37.49 -2.88
N GLY A 435 -28.27 -36.95 -1.68
CA GLY A 435 -29.50 -36.18 -1.42
C GLY A 435 -29.62 -34.89 -2.24
N LEU A 436 -28.49 -34.27 -2.60
CA LEU A 436 -28.51 -33.11 -3.50
C LEU A 436 -28.85 -33.52 -4.93
N ASP A 437 -28.30 -34.63 -5.37
CA ASP A 437 -28.55 -35.16 -6.72
C ASP A 437 -30.01 -35.59 -6.88
N GLU A 438 -30.61 -36.20 -5.85
CA GLU A 438 -32.04 -36.53 -5.81
C GLU A 438 -32.89 -35.26 -5.95
N LEU A 439 -32.59 -34.18 -5.22
CA LEU A 439 -33.33 -32.92 -5.31
C LEU A 439 -33.21 -32.27 -6.69
N ARG A 440 -32.00 -32.31 -7.29
CA ARG A 440 -31.74 -31.80 -8.62
C ARG A 440 -32.47 -32.61 -9.69
N SER A 441 -32.48 -33.94 -9.57
CA SER A 441 -33.26 -34.81 -10.48
C SER A 441 -34.74 -34.55 -10.37
N ALA A 442 -35.30 -34.41 -9.18
CA ALA A 442 -36.70 -34.07 -8.97
C ALA A 442 -37.09 -32.71 -9.60
N ALA A 443 -36.20 -31.72 -9.48
CA ALA A 443 -36.41 -30.41 -10.12
C ALA A 443 -36.30 -30.47 -11.66
N SER A 444 -35.37 -31.26 -12.19
CA SER A 444 -35.17 -31.45 -13.64
C SER A 444 -36.29 -32.26 -14.27
N GLU A 445 -36.67 -33.38 -13.66
CA GLU A 445 -37.80 -34.18 -14.09
C GLU A 445 -39.10 -33.35 -14.12
N GLY A 446 -39.32 -32.54 -13.08
CA GLY A 446 -40.46 -31.61 -13.05
C GLY A 446 -40.47 -30.63 -14.24
N LYS A 447 -39.31 -30.13 -14.67
CA LYS A 447 -39.23 -29.29 -15.90
C LYS A 447 -39.54 -30.06 -17.18
N GLY A 448 -39.14 -31.34 -17.25
CA GLY A 448 -39.55 -32.25 -18.34
C GLY A 448 -41.05 -32.48 -18.37
N TRP A 449 -41.70 -32.64 -17.23
CA TRP A 449 -43.13 -32.78 -17.11
C TRP A 449 -43.90 -31.52 -17.52
N LEU A 450 -43.35 -30.31 -17.26
CA LEU A 450 -43.92 -29.04 -17.75
C LEU A 450 -43.98 -28.99 -19.27
N ALA A 451 -42.92 -29.43 -19.96
CA ALA A 451 -42.92 -29.53 -21.43
C ALA A 451 -43.98 -30.54 -21.91
N GLY A 452 -44.14 -31.67 -21.20
CA GLY A 452 -45.18 -32.66 -21.43
C GLY A 452 -46.58 -32.09 -21.22
N ILE A 453 -46.83 -31.27 -20.20
CA ILE A 453 -48.08 -30.56 -19.98
C ILE A 453 -48.36 -29.64 -21.15
N GLN A 454 -47.38 -28.85 -21.60
CA GLN A 454 -47.59 -27.97 -22.75
C GLN A 454 -48.08 -28.72 -23.98
N SER A 455 -47.42 -29.82 -24.34
CA SER A 455 -47.80 -30.64 -25.49
C SER A 455 -49.18 -31.24 -25.32
N ARG A 456 -49.47 -31.80 -24.16
CA ARG A 456 -50.77 -32.39 -23.83
C ARG A 456 -51.91 -31.37 -23.84
N GLU A 457 -51.67 -30.17 -23.27
CA GLU A 457 -52.65 -29.11 -23.28
C GLU A 457 -52.85 -28.46 -24.68
N GLN A 458 -51.81 -28.44 -25.51
CA GLN A 458 -51.93 -28.05 -26.91
C GLN A 458 -52.83 -29.03 -27.72
N GLU A 459 -52.67 -30.33 -27.46
CA GLU A 459 -53.54 -31.37 -28.07
C GLU A 459 -54.97 -31.30 -27.53
N ARG A 460 -55.14 -31.20 -26.20
CA ARG A 460 -56.45 -31.14 -25.55
C ARG A 460 -57.32 -29.96 -26.02
N THR A 461 -56.66 -28.79 -26.10
CA THR A 461 -57.37 -27.52 -26.42
C THR A 461 -57.36 -27.21 -27.89
N GLY A 462 -56.57 -27.89 -28.75
CA GLY A 462 -56.35 -27.54 -30.15
C GLY A 462 -55.59 -26.25 -30.39
N ILE A 463 -55.09 -25.57 -29.33
CA ILE A 463 -54.40 -24.27 -29.40
C ILE A 463 -52.90 -24.49 -29.60
N LYS A 464 -52.43 -24.56 -30.85
CA LYS A 464 -50.98 -24.75 -31.17
C LYS A 464 -50.07 -23.65 -30.66
N SER A 465 -50.58 -22.45 -30.37
CA SER A 465 -49.84 -21.30 -29.90
C SER A 465 -49.73 -21.22 -28.36
N LEU A 466 -50.34 -22.15 -27.62
CA LEU A 466 -50.29 -22.26 -26.19
C LEU A 466 -48.83 -22.46 -25.72
N LYS A 467 -48.38 -21.69 -24.75
CA LYS A 467 -47.05 -21.81 -24.18
C LYS A 467 -47.11 -21.82 -22.65
N VAL A 468 -46.41 -22.74 -22.05
CA VAL A 468 -46.16 -22.72 -20.61
C VAL A 468 -44.92 -21.88 -20.37
N LYS A 469 -45.03 -20.86 -19.50
CA LYS A 469 -43.93 -19.93 -19.17
C LYS A 469 -43.85 -19.73 -17.67
N TYR A 470 -42.73 -19.22 -17.22
CA TYR A 470 -42.47 -18.85 -15.82
C TYR A 470 -42.34 -17.33 -15.65
N ASN A 471 -42.82 -16.83 -14.53
CA ASN A 471 -42.65 -15.46 -14.09
C ASN A 471 -42.48 -15.45 -12.58
N SER A 472 -41.50 -14.70 -12.07
CA SER A 472 -41.16 -14.62 -10.62
C SER A 472 -42.34 -14.19 -9.73
N VAL A 473 -43.32 -13.42 -10.27
CA VAL A 473 -44.47 -12.91 -9.50
C VAL A 473 -45.63 -13.90 -9.47
N PHE A 474 -45.86 -14.64 -10.57
CA PHE A 474 -47.03 -15.50 -10.75
C PHE A 474 -46.71 -16.99 -10.81
N GLY A 475 -45.44 -17.37 -10.85
CA GLY A 475 -45.00 -18.74 -11.03
C GLY A 475 -45.13 -19.23 -12.46
N TYR A 476 -45.41 -20.53 -12.64
CA TYR A 476 -45.69 -21.12 -13.95
C TYR A 476 -47.12 -20.81 -14.36
N TYR A 477 -47.31 -20.43 -15.65
CA TYR A 477 -48.59 -20.11 -16.24
C TYR A 477 -48.69 -20.53 -17.70
N ILE A 478 -49.89 -20.76 -18.16
CA ILE A 478 -50.22 -21.02 -19.53
C ILE A 478 -50.58 -19.68 -20.19
N GLU A 479 -49.86 -19.32 -21.26
CA GLU A 479 -50.10 -18.10 -22.02
C GLU A 479 -50.87 -18.45 -23.31
N ILE A 480 -52.04 -17.83 -23.51
CA ILE A 480 -52.93 -18.02 -24.66
C ILE A 480 -53.19 -16.66 -25.29
N SER A 481 -53.05 -16.57 -26.61
CA SER A 481 -53.39 -15.37 -27.40
C SER A 481 -54.87 -15.07 -27.35
N LYS A 482 -55.26 -13.78 -27.37
CA LYS A 482 -56.65 -13.35 -27.32
C LYS A 482 -57.53 -13.95 -28.45
N SER A 483 -56.95 -14.27 -29.60
CA SER A 483 -57.63 -14.91 -30.71
C SER A 483 -58.19 -16.32 -30.41
N ASN A 484 -57.62 -16.99 -29.38
CA ASN A 484 -57.97 -18.38 -29.06
C ASN A 484 -58.71 -18.53 -27.72
N LEU A 485 -59.17 -17.43 -27.14
CA LEU A 485 -59.84 -17.46 -25.82
C LEU A 485 -61.18 -18.28 -25.84
N SER A 486 -61.81 -18.40 -26.94
CA SER A 486 -63.07 -19.23 -27.11
C SER A 486 -62.81 -20.75 -27.00
N LEU A 487 -61.52 -21.15 -27.06
CA LEU A 487 -61.12 -22.56 -26.98
C LEU A 487 -60.54 -22.90 -25.58
N VAL A 488 -60.53 -21.94 -24.63
CA VAL A 488 -60.01 -22.14 -23.28
C VAL A 488 -60.97 -22.98 -22.47
N PRO A 489 -60.57 -24.11 -21.88
CA PRO A 489 -61.40 -24.95 -21.04
C PRO A 489 -61.84 -24.26 -19.74
N GLU A 490 -62.93 -24.69 -19.13
CA GLU A 490 -63.50 -24.13 -17.89
C GLU A 490 -62.63 -24.33 -16.67
N ASP A 491 -61.79 -25.37 -16.67
CA ASP A 491 -60.84 -25.67 -15.61
C ASP A 491 -59.62 -24.74 -15.55
N TYR A 492 -59.46 -23.84 -16.52
CA TYR A 492 -58.40 -22.82 -16.52
C TYR A 492 -58.78 -21.62 -15.66
N VAL A 493 -57.99 -21.34 -14.62
CA VAL A 493 -58.19 -20.18 -13.77
C VAL A 493 -57.37 -19.00 -14.31
N ARG A 494 -58.05 -17.94 -14.74
CA ARG A 494 -57.38 -16.72 -15.24
C ARG A 494 -56.66 -15.97 -14.13
N LYS A 495 -55.41 -15.61 -14.38
CA LYS A 495 -54.56 -14.87 -13.44
C LYS A 495 -54.25 -13.45 -13.88
N GLN A 496 -54.03 -13.23 -15.19
CA GLN A 496 -53.65 -11.91 -15.70
C GLN A 496 -54.08 -11.73 -17.15
N THR A 497 -54.59 -10.55 -17.47
CA THR A 497 -54.92 -10.13 -18.84
C THR A 497 -53.80 -9.18 -19.33
N LEU A 498 -53.24 -9.50 -20.49
CA LEU A 498 -52.24 -8.69 -21.22
C LEU A 498 -52.88 -8.06 -22.47
N VAL A 499 -52.15 -7.17 -23.14
CA VAL A 499 -52.64 -6.50 -24.38
C VAL A 499 -52.99 -7.52 -25.46
N ASN A 500 -52.16 -8.56 -25.68
CA ASN A 500 -52.33 -9.54 -26.78
C ASN A 500 -52.54 -10.97 -26.31
N ALA A 501 -52.55 -11.29 -25.03
CA ALA A 501 -52.64 -12.62 -24.46
C ALA A 501 -53.32 -12.60 -23.09
N GLU A 502 -53.73 -13.76 -22.61
CA GLU A 502 -54.15 -13.99 -21.22
C GLU A 502 -53.35 -15.14 -20.61
N ARG A 503 -53.15 -15.03 -19.29
CA ARG A 503 -52.40 -16.02 -18.51
C ARG A 503 -53.33 -16.80 -17.60
N PHE A 504 -53.18 -18.11 -17.67
CA PHE A 504 -54.01 -19.07 -16.94
C PHE A 504 -53.16 -20.00 -16.10
N ILE A 505 -53.77 -20.57 -15.09
CA ILE A 505 -53.19 -21.65 -14.27
C ILE A 505 -54.19 -22.80 -14.20
N THR A 506 -53.65 -24.03 -14.05
CA THR A 506 -54.46 -25.23 -13.75
C THR A 506 -54.04 -25.78 -12.38
N PRO A 507 -54.90 -26.56 -11.69
CA PRO A 507 -54.54 -27.20 -10.43
C PRO A 507 -53.31 -28.09 -10.57
N GLU A 508 -53.20 -28.87 -11.67
CA GLU A 508 -52.06 -29.74 -11.96
C GLU A 508 -50.76 -28.95 -12.11
N LEU A 509 -50.80 -27.82 -12.87
CA LEU A 509 -49.67 -26.96 -13.06
C LEU A 509 -49.19 -26.35 -11.72
N LYS A 510 -50.10 -26.00 -10.82
CA LYS A 510 -49.79 -25.45 -9.50
C LYS A 510 -49.21 -26.49 -8.55
N GLU A 511 -49.69 -27.74 -8.60
CA GLU A 511 -49.12 -28.83 -7.80
C GLU A 511 -47.68 -29.15 -8.24
N LEU A 512 -47.45 -29.21 -9.55
CA LEU A 512 -46.14 -29.46 -10.14
C LEU A 512 -45.15 -28.29 -9.83
N GLU A 513 -45.65 -27.06 -9.94
CA GLU A 513 -44.90 -25.85 -9.55
C GLU A 513 -44.40 -25.96 -8.10
N SER A 514 -45.28 -26.30 -7.17
CA SER A 514 -44.94 -26.46 -5.76
C SER A 514 -43.86 -27.51 -5.55
N LYS A 515 -43.92 -28.65 -6.29
CA LYS A 515 -42.91 -29.70 -6.23
C LYS A 515 -41.54 -29.25 -6.79
N ILE A 516 -41.56 -28.58 -7.95
CA ILE A 516 -40.31 -28.09 -8.60
C ILE A 516 -39.63 -27.02 -7.75
N LEU A 517 -40.36 -25.96 -7.38
CA LEU A 517 -39.81 -24.85 -6.63
C LEU A 517 -39.38 -25.31 -5.24
N GLY A 518 -40.11 -26.18 -4.58
CA GLY A 518 -39.72 -26.76 -3.31
C GLY A 518 -38.47 -27.62 -3.39
N ALA A 519 -38.25 -28.35 -4.50
CA ALA A 519 -37.02 -29.11 -4.72
C ALA A 519 -35.82 -28.19 -5.02
N GLU A 520 -36.04 -27.15 -5.85
CA GLU A 520 -34.97 -26.15 -6.15
C GLU A 520 -34.54 -25.35 -4.89
N GLU A 521 -35.50 -24.91 -4.07
CA GLU A 521 -35.20 -24.19 -2.83
C GLU A 521 -34.44 -25.10 -1.84
N LYS A 522 -34.85 -26.36 -1.69
CA LYS A 522 -34.17 -27.33 -0.85
C LYS A 522 -32.78 -27.67 -1.38
N ALA A 523 -32.61 -27.81 -2.69
CA ALA A 523 -31.32 -28.06 -3.32
C ALA A 523 -30.35 -26.90 -3.04
N LYS A 524 -30.78 -25.64 -3.21
CA LYS A 524 -29.97 -24.45 -2.91
C LYS A 524 -29.61 -24.34 -1.43
N ALA A 525 -30.55 -24.65 -0.54
CA ALA A 525 -30.27 -24.64 0.90
C ALA A 525 -29.24 -25.71 1.29
N LEU A 526 -29.34 -26.92 0.73
CA LEU A 526 -28.38 -27.99 0.97
C LEU A 526 -27.01 -27.66 0.33
N GLU A 527 -26.97 -27.05 -0.86
CA GLU A 527 -25.71 -26.58 -1.45
C GLU A 527 -25.01 -25.55 -0.57
N LEU A 528 -25.77 -24.62 0.01
CA LEU A 528 -25.21 -23.63 0.95
C LEU A 528 -24.65 -24.31 2.19
N GLU A 529 -25.36 -25.31 2.76
CA GLU A 529 -24.89 -26.05 3.93
C GLU A 529 -23.58 -26.81 3.62
N LEU A 530 -23.53 -27.56 2.51
CA LEU A 530 -22.34 -28.26 2.06
C LEU A 530 -21.16 -27.32 1.81
N PHE A 531 -21.42 -26.17 1.21
CA PHE A 531 -20.40 -25.15 1.02
C PHE A 531 -19.88 -24.60 2.36
N GLN A 532 -20.76 -24.35 3.33
CA GLN A 532 -20.36 -23.92 4.67
C GLN A 532 -19.50 -24.95 5.39
N GLN A 533 -19.78 -26.25 5.20
CA GLN A 533 -18.96 -27.35 5.72
C GLN A 533 -17.56 -27.32 5.10
N LEU A 534 -17.45 -27.20 3.76
CA LEU A 534 -16.16 -27.06 3.07
C LEU A 534 -15.36 -25.84 3.55
N ARG A 535 -16.03 -24.70 3.71
CA ARG A 535 -15.39 -23.49 4.27
C ARG A 535 -14.92 -23.73 5.71
N GLY A 536 -15.69 -24.42 6.53
CA GLY A 536 -15.31 -24.82 7.88
C GLY A 536 -14.07 -25.72 7.90
N MET A 537 -13.95 -26.66 6.95
CA MET A 537 -12.74 -27.48 6.82
C MET A 537 -11.52 -26.63 6.47
N ALA A 538 -11.63 -25.71 5.51
CA ALA A 538 -10.53 -24.81 5.15
C ALA A 538 -10.11 -23.89 6.31
N LEU A 539 -11.06 -23.45 7.15
CA LEU A 539 -10.80 -22.65 8.35
C LEU A 539 -9.88 -23.34 9.35
N ASN A 540 -9.98 -24.66 9.50
CA ASN A 540 -9.13 -25.44 10.41
C ASN A 540 -7.64 -25.38 10.02
N HIS A 541 -7.33 -25.06 8.77
CA HIS A 541 -5.98 -24.97 8.20
C HIS A 541 -5.48 -23.55 8.00
N THR A 542 -6.16 -22.55 8.57
CA THR A 542 -5.84 -21.12 8.34
C THR A 542 -4.40 -20.79 8.68
N LEU A 543 -3.89 -21.30 9.80
CA LEU A 543 -2.53 -20.98 10.27
C LEU A 543 -1.47 -21.51 9.30
N GLU A 544 -1.61 -22.76 8.85
CA GLU A 544 -0.72 -23.39 7.88
C GLU A 544 -0.78 -22.68 6.53
N ILE A 545 -1.98 -22.31 6.07
CA ILE A 545 -2.18 -21.56 4.82
C ILE A 545 -1.49 -20.19 4.90
N GLN A 546 -1.63 -19.47 6.01
CA GLN A 546 -0.99 -18.17 6.18
C GLN A 546 0.55 -18.28 6.27
N ASN A 547 1.08 -19.32 6.94
CA ASN A 547 2.51 -19.56 6.99
C ASN A 547 3.06 -19.89 5.61
N THR A 548 2.41 -20.79 4.89
CA THR A 548 2.76 -21.15 3.50
C THR A 548 2.70 -19.91 2.59
N ALA A 549 1.67 -19.08 2.70
CA ALA A 549 1.53 -17.83 1.91
C ALA A 549 2.72 -16.87 2.11
N ARG A 550 3.20 -16.72 3.36
CA ARG A 550 4.38 -15.90 3.65
C ARG A 550 5.65 -16.47 3.01
N GLN A 551 5.84 -17.79 3.06
CA GLN A 551 7.00 -18.42 2.45
C GLN A 551 6.98 -18.30 0.92
N ILE A 552 5.81 -18.46 0.32
CA ILE A 552 5.60 -18.22 -1.11
C ILE A 552 5.91 -16.77 -1.48
N ALA A 553 5.48 -15.80 -0.67
CA ALA A 553 5.79 -14.39 -0.92
C ALA A 553 7.30 -14.12 -0.87
N VAL A 554 8.04 -14.71 0.08
CA VAL A 554 9.50 -14.58 0.17
C VAL A 554 10.17 -15.21 -1.06
N LEU A 555 9.77 -16.42 -1.43
CA LEU A 555 10.29 -17.11 -2.61
C LEU A 555 10.05 -16.29 -3.88
N ASP A 556 8.86 -15.75 -4.05
CA ASP A 556 8.46 -14.95 -5.21
C ASP A 556 9.31 -13.67 -5.33
N VAL A 557 9.60 -13.00 -4.20
CA VAL A 557 10.52 -11.85 -4.19
C VAL A 557 11.94 -12.25 -4.60
N ILE A 558 12.48 -13.33 -4.03
CA ILE A 558 13.82 -13.80 -4.37
C ILE A 558 13.90 -14.22 -5.84
N ALA A 559 12.89 -14.94 -6.35
CA ALA A 559 12.80 -15.31 -7.77
C ALA A 559 12.72 -14.07 -8.69
N SER A 560 11.91 -13.07 -8.34
CA SER A 560 11.82 -11.80 -9.06
C SER A 560 13.17 -11.07 -9.14
N LEU A 561 13.89 -10.97 -8.01
CA LEU A 561 15.21 -10.35 -7.96
C LEU A 561 16.25 -11.16 -8.73
N ALA A 562 16.20 -12.51 -8.69
CA ALA A 562 17.07 -13.38 -9.46
C ALA A 562 16.85 -13.24 -10.96
N GLU A 563 15.60 -13.16 -11.40
CA GLU A 563 15.25 -12.91 -12.80
C GLU A 563 15.78 -11.55 -13.29
N CYS A 564 15.59 -10.47 -12.49
CA CYS A 564 16.14 -9.15 -12.77
C CYS A 564 17.68 -9.19 -12.85
N ALA A 565 18.34 -9.89 -11.94
CA ALA A 565 19.80 -9.99 -11.88
C ALA A 565 20.35 -10.65 -13.14
N ARG A 566 19.76 -11.76 -13.58
CA ARG A 566 20.16 -12.48 -14.80
C ARG A 566 19.97 -11.67 -16.08
N GLU A 567 18.75 -11.16 -16.28
CA GLU A 567 18.43 -10.44 -17.52
C GLU A 567 19.29 -9.19 -17.70
N ARG A 568 19.62 -8.50 -16.60
CA ARG A 568 20.27 -7.20 -16.61
C ARG A 568 21.73 -7.25 -16.22
N ARG A 569 22.28 -8.44 -16.01
CA ARG A 569 23.68 -8.67 -15.61
C ARG A 569 24.03 -7.87 -14.36
N TYR A 570 23.22 -8.00 -13.30
CA TYR A 570 23.51 -7.43 -12.01
C TYR A 570 24.51 -8.32 -11.27
N VAL A 571 25.32 -7.73 -10.41
CA VAL A 571 26.34 -8.44 -9.66
C VAL A 571 26.01 -8.51 -8.17
N ARG A 572 26.46 -9.55 -7.51
CA ARG A 572 26.36 -9.69 -6.07
C ARG A 572 27.24 -8.65 -5.37
N PRO A 573 26.66 -7.75 -4.52
CA PRO A 573 27.46 -6.83 -3.71
C PRO A 573 28.09 -7.57 -2.53
N VAL A 574 29.28 -7.15 -2.09
CA VAL A 574 29.90 -7.58 -0.84
C VAL A 574 29.46 -6.61 0.24
N ILE A 575 28.75 -7.11 1.27
CA ILE A 575 28.29 -6.30 2.40
C ILE A 575 29.39 -6.23 3.45
N CYS A 576 29.77 -5.01 3.83
CA CYS A 576 30.84 -4.74 4.79
C CYS A 576 30.27 -4.10 6.07
N GLU A 577 30.90 -4.33 7.21
CA GLU A 577 30.55 -3.66 8.48
C GLU A 577 31.26 -2.32 8.69
N ASP A 578 32.25 -2.03 7.86
CA ASP A 578 32.98 -0.77 7.86
C ASP A 578 32.26 0.34 7.06
N ASP A 579 32.87 1.53 6.97
CA ASP A 579 32.26 2.71 6.33
C ASP A 579 32.59 2.80 4.83
N ARG A 580 33.13 1.73 4.19
CA ARG A 580 33.48 1.75 2.76
C ARG A 580 32.23 1.63 1.89
N LEU A 581 32.20 2.43 0.84
CA LEU A 581 31.24 2.35 -0.25
C LEU A 581 32.03 2.45 -1.56
N VAL A 582 32.33 1.31 -2.14
CA VAL A 582 33.09 1.19 -3.39
C VAL A 582 32.18 0.53 -4.42
N ILE A 583 31.86 1.24 -5.48
CA ILE A 583 31.05 0.74 -6.59
C ILE A 583 31.84 1.00 -7.87
N ASN A 584 32.15 -0.05 -8.61
CA ASN A 584 32.83 0.04 -9.89
C ASN A 584 31.80 -0.17 -11.01
N GLY A 585 31.82 0.67 -12.03
CA GLY A 585 30.93 0.56 -13.17
C GLY A 585 29.43 0.62 -12.81
N GLY A 586 29.05 1.41 -11.77
CA GLY A 586 27.68 1.52 -11.33
C GLY A 586 26.74 2.11 -12.41
N ARG A 587 25.53 1.56 -12.55
CA ARG A 587 24.48 2.01 -13.47
C ARG A 587 23.22 2.35 -12.71
N HIS A 588 22.38 3.21 -13.27
CA HIS A 588 21.11 3.60 -12.62
C HIS A 588 20.02 2.57 -12.91
N PRO A 589 19.47 1.85 -11.91
CA PRO A 589 18.61 0.68 -12.14
C PRO A 589 17.32 0.97 -12.90
N VAL A 590 16.82 2.21 -12.80
CA VAL A 590 15.58 2.62 -13.45
C VAL A 590 15.87 3.24 -14.83
N LEU A 591 16.88 4.12 -14.92
CA LEU A 591 17.15 4.84 -16.16
C LEU A 591 17.70 3.91 -17.25
N GLU A 592 18.52 2.91 -16.91
CA GLU A 592 19.03 1.97 -17.92
C GLU A 592 17.92 1.19 -18.64
N LEU A 593 16.76 1.02 -18.00
CA LEU A 593 15.60 0.36 -18.61
C LEU A 593 14.79 1.27 -19.54
N ASN A 594 14.85 2.57 -19.29
CA ASN A 594 14.03 3.56 -20.01
C ASN A 594 14.77 4.24 -21.18
N LEU A 595 16.07 3.97 -21.33
CA LEU A 595 16.85 4.50 -22.45
C LEU A 595 16.52 3.76 -23.74
N GLN A 596 15.92 4.47 -24.70
CA GLN A 596 15.62 3.90 -26.01
C GLN A 596 16.84 4.05 -26.94
N GLY A 597 17.56 2.94 -27.18
CA GLY A 597 18.64 2.88 -28.17
C GLY A 597 19.99 3.45 -27.72
N GLU A 598 20.11 4.02 -26.53
CA GLU A 598 21.38 4.46 -25.93
C GLU A 598 21.77 3.54 -24.77
N SER A 599 23.05 3.21 -24.63
CA SER A 599 23.52 2.53 -23.41
C SER A 599 23.77 3.53 -22.30
N PHE A 600 23.42 3.13 -21.05
CA PHE A 600 23.75 3.93 -19.87
C PHE A 600 25.28 4.01 -19.69
N VAL A 601 25.79 5.19 -19.37
CA VAL A 601 27.23 5.38 -19.09
C VAL A 601 27.49 5.03 -17.63
N PRO A 602 28.26 3.96 -17.37
CA PRO A 602 28.57 3.54 -15.99
C PRO A 602 29.48 4.54 -15.30
N ASN A 603 29.37 4.64 -13.98
CA ASN A 603 30.19 5.52 -13.14
C ASN A 603 30.64 4.81 -11.87
N ASP A 604 31.90 5.09 -11.48
CA ASP A 604 32.46 4.60 -10.23
C ASP A 604 32.07 5.51 -9.05
N CYS A 605 31.92 4.91 -7.88
CA CYS A 605 31.75 5.64 -6.62
C CYS A 605 32.72 5.09 -5.58
N LEU A 606 33.48 5.99 -4.98
CA LEU A 606 34.36 5.67 -3.87
C LEU A 606 34.06 6.64 -2.73
N LEU A 607 33.51 6.15 -1.64
CA LEU A 607 33.35 6.86 -0.38
C LEU A 607 33.94 6.00 0.75
N ASP A 608 34.68 6.62 1.63
CA ASP A 608 35.22 5.97 2.83
C ASP A 608 35.15 6.89 4.04
N GLY A 609 35.35 6.36 5.22
CA GLY A 609 35.27 7.14 6.45
C GLY A 609 36.49 8.08 6.70
N ASP A 610 37.54 8.04 5.87
CA ASP A 610 38.81 8.78 6.14
C ASP A 610 39.26 9.65 4.95
N ARG A 611 39.54 9.04 3.78
CA ARG A 611 40.23 9.74 2.66
C ARG A 611 39.27 10.36 1.66
N ASN A 612 38.10 9.80 1.53
CA ASN A 612 37.05 10.26 0.60
C ASN A 612 35.67 10.19 1.23
N ARG A 613 35.47 10.99 2.29
CA ARG A 613 34.20 11.03 3.01
C ARG A 613 33.17 11.86 2.29
N MET A 614 33.61 12.94 1.62
CA MET A 614 32.75 13.87 0.90
C MET A 614 33.23 14.04 -0.53
N MET A 615 32.34 13.78 -1.48
CA MET A 615 32.52 14.08 -2.88
C MET A 615 31.83 15.40 -3.22
N LEU A 616 32.59 16.43 -3.57
CA LEU A 616 32.07 17.69 -4.12
C LEU A 616 32.01 17.58 -5.65
N ILE A 617 30.81 17.52 -6.19
CA ILE A 617 30.58 17.24 -7.61
C ILE A 617 30.13 18.52 -8.31
N THR A 618 31.01 19.07 -9.14
CA THR A 618 30.72 20.27 -9.94
C THR A 618 30.41 19.91 -11.41
N GLY A 619 29.86 20.85 -12.14
CA GLY A 619 29.56 20.70 -13.56
C GLY A 619 28.18 21.26 -13.94
N PRO A 620 27.89 21.33 -15.24
CA PRO A 620 26.66 21.95 -15.76
C PRO A 620 25.40 21.14 -15.35
N ASN A 621 24.29 21.87 -15.37
CA ASN A 621 22.98 21.21 -15.23
C ASN A 621 22.69 20.36 -16.45
N MET A 622 21.88 19.32 -16.30
CA MET A 622 21.57 18.29 -17.30
C MET A 622 22.74 17.37 -17.69
N ALA A 623 23.94 17.56 -17.12
CA ALA A 623 25.05 16.69 -17.41
C ALA A 623 25.02 15.31 -16.67
N GLY A 624 24.10 15.13 -15.69
CA GLY A 624 23.89 13.87 -14.99
C GLY A 624 24.29 13.83 -13.53
N LYS A 625 24.62 14.97 -12.87
CA LYS A 625 24.99 15.05 -11.44
C LYS A 625 23.92 14.40 -10.55
N SER A 626 22.70 14.90 -10.65
CA SER A 626 21.55 14.40 -9.84
C SER A 626 21.27 12.93 -10.07
N THR A 627 21.43 12.46 -11.32
CA THR A 627 21.30 11.03 -11.68
C THR A 627 22.34 10.19 -10.95
N TYR A 628 23.60 10.62 -10.98
CA TYR A 628 24.69 9.88 -10.36
C TYR A 628 24.56 9.77 -8.82
N ILE A 629 24.24 10.87 -8.15
CA ILE A 629 24.09 10.82 -6.69
C ILE A 629 22.88 9.97 -6.27
N ARG A 630 21.75 10.03 -7.02
CA ARG A 630 20.60 9.16 -6.77
C ARG A 630 20.92 7.69 -7.05
N GLN A 631 21.67 7.39 -8.12
CA GLN A 631 22.14 6.06 -8.43
C GLN A 631 22.85 5.42 -7.22
N THR A 632 23.78 6.13 -6.59
CA THR A 632 24.52 5.62 -5.42
C THR A 632 23.56 5.23 -4.30
N ALA A 633 22.56 6.06 -3.97
CA ALA A 633 21.58 5.75 -2.94
C ALA A 633 20.72 4.53 -3.31
N LEU A 634 20.25 4.45 -4.56
CA LEU A 634 19.44 3.32 -5.04
C LEU A 634 20.23 2.00 -4.96
N LEU A 635 21.52 2.01 -5.31
CA LEU A 635 22.39 0.83 -5.21
C LEU A 635 22.59 0.39 -3.75
N CYS A 636 22.68 1.34 -2.79
CA CYS A 636 22.71 1.01 -1.37
C CYS A 636 21.38 0.39 -0.89
N VAL A 637 20.24 0.94 -1.33
CA VAL A 637 18.92 0.37 -1.02
C VAL A 637 18.82 -1.05 -1.57
N MET A 638 19.18 -1.25 -2.87
CA MET A 638 19.16 -2.57 -3.50
C MET A 638 20.04 -3.59 -2.76
N ALA A 639 21.25 -3.22 -2.41
CA ALA A 639 22.16 -4.09 -1.65
C ALA A 639 21.56 -4.48 -0.29
N GLN A 640 20.98 -3.54 0.44
CA GLN A 640 20.45 -3.79 1.79
C GLN A 640 19.05 -4.43 1.80
N ILE A 641 18.34 -4.52 0.67
CA ILE A 641 17.19 -5.43 0.56
C ILE A 641 17.60 -6.87 0.26
N GLY A 642 18.88 -7.14 -0.05
CA GLY A 642 19.39 -8.44 -0.45
C GLY A 642 19.26 -8.68 -1.95
N SER A 643 19.34 -7.63 -2.77
CA SER A 643 19.33 -7.71 -4.23
C SER A 643 20.74 -7.60 -4.80
N PHE A 644 20.97 -8.25 -5.96
CA PHE A 644 22.10 -7.91 -6.82
C PHE A 644 21.90 -6.51 -7.41
N ILE A 645 23.01 -5.86 -7.79
CA ILE A 645 23.01 -4.46 -8.22
C ILE A 645 23.62 -4.27 -9.60
N PRO A 646 23.18 -3.26 -10.37
CA PRO A 646 23.77 -2.89 -11.68
C PRO A 646 25.14 -2.25 -11.49
N ALA A 647 26.17 -3.06 -11.43
CA ALA A 647 27.58 -2.65 -11.32
C ALA A 647 28.49 -3.73 -11.92
N ASP A 648 29.79 -3.43 -12.05
CA ASP A 648 30.81 -4.44 -12.38
C ASP A 648 31.30 -5.16 -11.12
N SER A 649 31.40 -4.42 -10.00
CA SER A 649 31.64 -4.96 -8.65
C SER A 649 31.25 -3.92 -7.60
N ALA A 650 30.96 -4.37 -6.35
CA ALA A 650 30.69 -3.44 -5.27
C ALA A 650 31.03 -4.01 -3.88
N GLU A 651 31.58 -3.15 -3.03
CA GLU A 651 31.73 -3.34 -1.60
C GLU A 651 30.91 -2.26 -0.89
N ILE A 652 29.90 -2.65 -0.15
CA ILE A 652 28.94 -1.71 0.44
C ILE A 652 28.94 -1.87 1.96
N GLY A 653 29.51 -0.87 2.64
CA GLY A 653 29.40 -0.74 4.08
C GLY A 653 27.99 -0.34 4.49
N LEU A 654 27.47 -0.98 5.53
CA LEU A 654 26.11 -0.76 6.00
C LEU A 654 25.77 0.72 6.17
N VAL A 655 24.61 1.10 5.62
CA VAL A 655 24.06 2.45 5.73
C VAL A 655 22.86 2.38 6.67
N ASP A 656 22.91 3.15 7.77
CA ASP A 656 21.83 3.19 8.74
C ASP A 656 20.67 4.10 8.31
N ARG A 657 21.00 5.13 7.51
CA ARG A 657 20.02 6.12 7.06
C ARG A 657 20.47 6.77 5.76
N ILE A 658 19.54 6.98 4.84
CA ILE A 658 19.78 7.79 3.64
C ILE A 658 18.99 9.07 3.73
N PHE A 659 19.69 10.20 3.59
CA PHE A 659 19.10 11.51 3.46
C PHE A 659 19.30 12.05 2.06
N THR A 660 18.23 12.61 1.51
CA THR A 660 18.29 13.23 0.19
C THR A 660 17.74 14.65 0.23
N ARG A 661 18.50 15.58 -0.31
CA ARG A 661 18.01 16.91 -0.67
C ARG A 661 18.25 17.10 -2.17
N VAL A 662 17.18 16.92 -2.94
CA VAL A 662 17.19 17.00 -4.41
C VAL A 662 16.13 18.01 -4.83
N GLY A 663 16.44 18.91 -5.75
CA GLY A 663 15.69 20.07 -6.23
C GLY A 663 14.21 20.15 -5.86
N ALA A 664 13.77 21.27 -5.30
CA ALA A 664 12.43 21.48 -4.80
C ALA A 664 11.39 21.44 -5.93
N ALA A 665 10.39 20.56 -5.80
CA ALA A 665 9.11 20.84 -6.41
C ALA A 665 8.43 21.94 -5.58
N ASP A 666 7.88 22.96 -6.24
CA ASP A 666 7.07 23.99 -5.60
C ASP A 666 5.88 23.35 -4.88
N ASP A 667 5.91 23.36 -3.56
CA ASP A 667 4.75 22.97 -2.75
C ASP A 667 3.84 24.20 -2.56
N LEU A 668 3.24 24.63 -3.66
CA LEU A 668 2.30 25.77 -3.70
C LEU A 668 1.09 25.54 -2.75
N ALA A 669 0.80 24.29 -2.42
CA ALA A 669 -0.33 23.94 -1.56
C ALA A 669 -0.15 24.41 -0.10
N ARG A 670 1.10 24.70 0.33
CA ARG A 670 1.42 25.10 1.72
C ARG A 670 1.77 26.56 1.88
N GLY A 671 1.90 27.32 0.79
CA GLY A 671 2.34 28.72 0.84
C GLY A 671 3.75 28.90 1.43
N GLN A 672 4.56 27.83 1.52
CA GLN A 672 5.95 27.93 1.99
C GLN A 672 6.86 28.24 0.79
N SER A 673 7.81 29.16 1.00
CA SER A 673 8.88 29.41 0.04
C SER A 673 9.69 28.13 -0.18
N THR A 674 10.09 27.86 -1.43
CA THR A 674 11.01 26.77 -1.79
C THR A 674 12.28 26.79 -0.95
N PHE A 675 12.80 27.97 -0.64
CA PHE A 675 13.96 28.16 0.24
C PHE A 675 13.67 27.69 1.69
N MET A 676 12.48 27.98 2.24
CA MET A 676 12.13 27.51 3.60
C MET A 676 12.02 25.99 3.66
N VAL A 677 11.42 25.37 2.66
CA VAL A 677 11.36 23.89 2.55
C VAL A 677 12.77 23.31 2.50
N GLU A 678 13.65 23.90 1.68
CA GLU A 678 15.04 23.50 1.57
C GLU A 678 15.78 23.58 2.93
N MET A 679 15.57 24.67 3.68
CA MET A 679 16.21 24.84 4.99
C MET A 679 15.69 23.86 6.03
N VAL A 680 14.40 23.53 6.02
CA VAL A 680 13.80 22.53 6.91
C VAL A 680 14.36 21.13 6.60
N GLU A 681 14.45 20.76 5.33
CA GLU A 681 15.05 19.48 4.90
C GLU A 681 16.54 19.39 5.30
N THR A 682 17.29 20.48 5.08
CA THR A 682 18.71 20.56 5.48
C THR A 682 18.87 20.49 6.99
N ALA A 683 18.02 21.16 7.76
CA ALA A 683 18.04 21.08 9.22
C ALA A 683 17.75 19.65 9.71
N ASN A 684 16.82 18.92 9.09
CA ASN A 684 16.56 17.52 9.39
C ASN A 684 17.82 16.66 9.19
N ILE A 685 18.53 16.85 8.08
CA ILE A 685 19.79 16.15 7.80
C ILE A 685 20.82 16.43 8.89
N LEU A 686 21.08 17.71 9.19
CA LEU A 686 22.10 18.11 10.15
C LEU A 686 21.82 17.64 11.58
N ASN A 687 20.57 17.51 11.97
CA ASN A 687 20.17 17.07 13.31
C ASN A 687 20.18 15.55 13.50
N TYR A 688 20.00 14.77 12.45
CA TYR A 688 19.78 13.32 12.56
C TYR A 688 20.78 12.44 11.80
N ALA A 689 21.67 13.02 10.97
CA ALA A 689 22.71 12.25 10.30
C ALA A 689 23.71 11.67 11.32
N THR A 690 24.14 10.44 11.06
CA THR A 690 25.13 9.71 11.85
C THR A 690 26.39 9.43 11.00
N LYS A 691 27.44 8.88 11.59
CA LYS A 691 28.63 8.48 10.84
C LYS A 691 28.39 7.44 9.75
N ARG A 692 27.35 6.61 9.92
CA ARG A 692 26.99 5.56 8.96
C ARG A 692 25.94 5.99 7.95
N SER A 693 25.45 7.22 8.05
CA SER A 693 24.48 7.76 7.09
C SER A 693 25.12 8.06 5.75
N LEU A 694 24.31 7.95 4.70
CA LEU A 694 24.61 8.45 3.35
C LEU A 694 23.80 9.71 3.10
N VAL A 695 24.47 10.82 2.87
CA VAL A 695 23.82 12.12 2.62
C VAL A 695 24.02 12.52 1.16
N ILE A 696 22.92 12.82 0.50
CA ILE A 696 22.88 13.26 -0.90
C ILE A 696 22.32 14.66 -0.97
N LEU A 697 23.15 15.61 -1.39
CA LEU A 697 22.81 17.02 -1.50
C LEU A 697 22.89 17.44 -2.97
N ASP A 698 21.79 17.95 -3.49
CA ASP A 698 21.70 18.48 -4.85
C ASP A 698 21.35 19.98 -4.79
N GLU A 699 22.36 20.81 -5.04
CA GLU A 699 22.23 22.25 -5.25
C GLU A 699 21.60 23.03 -4.07
N ILE A 700 22.19 22.93 -2.88
CA ILE A 700 21.77 23.74 -1.72
C ILE A 700 22.08 25.23 -1.93
N GLY A 701 21.14 26.11 -1.52
CA GLY A 701 21.32 27.57 -1.51
C GLY A 701 20.78 28.28 -2.76
N ARG A 702 20.03 27.59 -3.65
CA ARG A 702 19.46 28.18 -4.86
C ARG A 702 18.32 29.18 -4.62
N GLY A 703 17.59 29.01 -3.53
CA GLY A 703 16.37 29.78 -3.24
C GLY A 703 16.62 31.20 -2.68
N THR A 704 17.89 31.66 -2.60
CA THR A 704 18.27 32.97 -2.02
C THR A 704 19.35 33.67 -2.85
N SER A 705 19.91 34.79 -2.33
CA SER A 705 21.00 35.49 -3.02
C SER A 705 22.25 34.58 -3.14
N THR A 706 23.06 34.79 -4.18
CA THR A 706 24.22 33.94 -4.49
C THR A 706 25.18 33.86 -3.30
N PHE A 707 25.48 34.96 -2.63
CA PHE A 707 26.41 34.97 -1.49
C PHE A 707 25.82 34.29 -0.24
N ASP A 708 24.51 34.49 0.05
CA ASP A 708 23.83 33.83 1.15
C ASP A 708 23.77 32.31 0.90
N GLY A 709 23.40 31.91 -0.32
CA GLY A 709 23.35 30.53 -0.73
C GLY A 709 24.69 29.81 -0.64
N LEU A 710 25.76 30.42 -1.14
CA LEU A 710 27.13 29.92 -1.03
C LEU A 710 27.56 29.79 0.44
N SER A 711 27.28 30.81 1.26
CA SER A 711 27.65 30.79 2.68
C SER A 711 26.98 29.66 3.44
N ILE A 712 25.68 29.42 3.17
CA ILE A 712 24.93 28.31 3.77
C ILE A 712 25.47 26.98 3.28
N ALA A 713 25.65 26.78 1.96
CA ALA A 713 26.16 25.56 1.38
C ALA A 713 27.56 25.20 1.93
N TRP A 714 28.42 26.20 2.09
CA TRP A 714 29.75 26.06 2.69
C TRP A 714 29.68 25.60 4.15
N ALA A 715 28.91 26.28 4.98
CA ALA A 715 28.72 25.95 6.37
C ALA A 715 28.10 24.55 6.58
N VAL A 716 27.16 24.15 5.73
CA VAL A 716 26.55 22.82 5.73
C VAL A 716 27.61 21.75 5.41
N ALA A 717 28.42 21.97 4.38
CA ALA A 717 29.49 21.02 4.02
C ALA A 717 30.52 20.88 5.13
N GLU A 718 30.96 21.99 5.75
CA GLU A 718 31.85 21.95 6.89
C GLU A 718 31.26 21.22 8.09
N TYR A 719 29.99 21.46 8.41
CA TYR A 719 29.32 20.81 9.53
C TYR A 719 29.23 19.29 9.33
N LEU A 720 28.77 18.82 8.17
CA LEU A 720 28.69 17.39 7.83
C LEU A 720 30.06 16.70 7.89
N HIS A 721 31.12 17.42 7.57
CA HIS A 721 32.48 16.90 7.60
C HIS A 721 33.09 16.90 9.00
N ASP A 722 32.96 17.98 9.78
CA ASP A 722 33.71 18.24 11.01
C ASP A 722 32.99 17.76 12.28
N ASP A 723 31.66 17.82 12.32
CA ASP A 723 30.89 17.48 13.50
C ASP A 723 31.07 16.01 13.90
N ALA A 724 31.40 15.75 15.18
CA ALA A 724 31.72 14.42 15.64
C ALA A 724 30.58 13.40 15.58
N HIS A 725 29.32 13.86 15.57
CA HIS A 725 28.14 13.00 15.43
C HIS A 725 27.84 12.68 13.97
N CYS A 726 27.98 13.66 13.09
CA CYS A 726 27.73 13.49 11.68
C CYS A 726 28.81 12.70 10.97
N ARG A 727 29.91 13.33 10.61
CA ARG A 727 31.04 12.73 9.86
C ARG A 727 30.61 11.67 8.84
N CYS A 728 29.51 11.93 8.14
CA CYS A 728 28.83 10.96 7.28
C CYS A 728 29.43 10.93 5.87
N ARG A 729 29.17 9.85 5.14
CA ARG A 729 29.44 9.75 3.71
C ARG A 729 28.53 10.71 2.96
N THR A 730 29.09 11.65 2.20
CA THR A 730 28.34 12.73 1.57
C THR A 730 28.69 12.85 0.09
N GLN A 731 27.66 12.90 -0.75
CA GLN A 731 27.75 13.34 -2.14
C GLN A 731 27.06 14.70 -2.27
N PHE A 732 27.84 15.72 -2.60
CA PHE A 732 27.36 17.09 -2.68
C PHE A 732 27.52 17.60 -4.13
N ALA A 733 26.42 17.59 -4.88
CA ALA A 733 26.36 18.18 -6.21
C ALA A 733 26.07 19.69 -6.07
N THR A 734 26.88 20.51 -6.71
CA THR A 734 26.77 21.96 -6.61
C THR A 734 27.18 22.66 -7.92
N HIS A 735 26.67 23.86 -8.07
CA HIS A 735 27.13 24.79 -9.13
C HIS A 735 28.02 25.91 -8.57
N TYR A 736 28.24 25.92 -7.24
CA TYR A 736 29.19 26.84 -6.61
C TYR A 736 30.61 26.31 -6.76
N HIS A 737 31.36 26.88 -7.68
CA HIS A 737 32.76 26.48 -7.96
C HIS A 737 33.67 26.82 -6.76
N GLU A 738 33.32 27.84 -5.97
CA GLU A 738 34.04 28.26 -4.79
C GLU A 738 34.11 27.17 -3.72
N LEU A 739 33.12 26.28 -3.62
CA LEU A 739 33.13 25.16 -2.67
C LEU A 739 34.27 24.19 -2.91
N THR A 740 34.85 24.14 -4.13
CA THR A 740 35.98 23.27 -4.45
C THR A 740 37.20 23.55 -3.63
N ALA A 741 37.36 24.77 -3.07
CA ALA A 741 38.43 25.12 -2.13
C ALA A 741 38.41 24.32 -0.83
N LEU A 742 37.25 23.77 -0.43
CA LEU A 742 37.16 22.90 0.77
C LEU A 742 38.07 21.66 0.65
N ALA A 743 38.27 21.11 -0.54
CA ALA A 743 39.13 19.97 -0.76
C ALA A 743 40.63 20.26 -0.49
N GLU A 744 41.03 21.52 -0.62
CA GLU A 744 42.41 21.95 -0.24
C GLU A 744 42.63 22.09 1.27
N GLU A 745 41.54 22.31 2.01
CA GLU A 745 41.57 22.63 3.42
C GLU A 745 41.20 21.45 4.32
N LYS A 746 40.38 20.56 3.84
CA LYS A 746 39.78 19.46 4.61
C LYS A 746 40.19 18.09 4.04
N ARG A 747 40.91 17.32 4.89
CA ARG A 747 41.22 15.94 4.55
C ARG A 747 39.94 15.11 4.45
N GLY A 748 39.77 14.36 3.35
CA GLY A 748 38.59 13.53 3.12
C GLY A 748 37.47 14.23 2.36
N VAL A 749 37.70 15.50 1.92
CA VAL A 749 36.88 16.17 0.91
C VAL A 749 37.61 16.11 -0.42
N ASN A 750 36.96 15.60 -1.46
CA ASN A 750 37.56 15.49 -2.81
C ASN A 750 36.64 16.08 -3.85
N ASN A 751 37.28 16.78 -4.83
CA ASN A 751 36.59 17.36 -5.94
C ASN A 751 36.41 16.37 -7.09
N TYR A 752 35.22 16.39 -7.67
CA TYR A 752 34.82 15.63 -8.85
C TYR A 752 34.12 16.58 -9.83
N ASN A 753 34.18 16.25 -11.11
CA ASN A 753 33.42 16.96 -12.12
C ASN A 753 32.86 15.99 -13.16
N ILE A 754 31.92 16.47 -13.97
CA ILE A 754 31.43 15.70 -15.10
C ILE A 754 32.32 15.97 -16.32
N ALA A 755 32.83 14.89 -16.91
CA ALA A 755 33.65 14.97 -18.13
C ALA A 755 32.85 15.55 -19.28
N VAL A 756 33.44 16.57 -19.89
CA VAL A 756 32.90 17.29 -21.04
C VAL A 756 33.90 17.24 -22.19
N ARG A 757 33.44 16.96 -23.40
CA ARG A 757 34.26 17.04 -24.60
C ARG A 757 33.79 18.20 -25.49
N GLU A 758 34.68 19.13 -25.75
CA GLU A 758 34.44 20.23 -26.66
C GLU A 758 34.81 19.81 -28.07
N TYR A 759 33.95 20.01 -29.06
CA TYR A 759 34.16 19.75 -30.45
C TYR A 759 33.72 20.97 -31.29
N GLY A 760 34.63 21.90 -31.53
CA GLY A 760 34.32 23.22 -32.08
C GLY A 760 33.34 23.98 -31.18
N ASP A 761 32.23 24.46 -31.76
CA ASP A 761 31.15 25.16 -31.00
C ASP A 761 30.16 24.20 -30.31
N LYS A 762 30.40 22.90 -30.35
CA LYS A 762 29.51 21.90 -29.74
C LYS A 762 30.14 21.29 -28.47
N ILE A 763 29.31 21.17 -27.45
CA ILE A 763 29.69 20.49 -26.22
C ILE A 763 28.95 19.16 -26.13
N ILE A 764 29.71 18.12 -25.83
CA ILE A 764 29.19 16.76 -25.60
C ILE A 764 29.44 16.42 -24.14
N PHE A 765 28.36 16.24 -23.37
CA PHE A 765 28.43 15.73 -22.00
C PHE A 765 28.67 14.22 -22.03
N LEU A 766 29.81 13.79 -21.52
CA LEU A 766 30.15 12.37 -21.50
C LEU A 766 29.42 11.60 -20.41
N ARG A 767 28.72 12.30 -19.51
CA ARG A 767 27.98 11.74 -18.36
C ARG A 767 28.86 10.87 -17.43
N GLN A 768 30.17 11.09 -17.49
CA GLN A 768 31.16 10.38 -16.68
C GLN A 768 31.71 11.30 -15.58
N ILE A 769 31.70 10.83 -14.34
CA ILE A 769 32.26 11.52 -13.18
C ILE A 769 33.75 11.24 -13.13
N VAL A 770 34.57 12.29 -13.06
CA VAL A 770 36.02 12.19 -13.02
C VAL A 770 36.58 13.03 -11.84
N PRO A 771 37.71 12.61 -11.23
CA PRO A 771 38.37 13.39 -10.20
C PRO A 771 38.84 14.76 -10.71
N GLY A 772 38.80 15.78 -9.83
CA GLY A 772 39.25 17.12 -10.13
C GLY A 772 38.12 18.15 -10.13
N ALA A 773 38.48 19.41 -10.12
CA ALA A 773 37.58 20.55 -10.24
C ALA A 773 37.53 21.06 -11.67
N THR A 774 36.43 21.67 -12.08
CA THR A 774 36.32 22.45 -13.32
C THR A 774 35.91 23.87 -12.97
N ASP A 775 36.58 24.82 -13.56
CA ASP A 775 36.34 26.28 -13.37
C ASP A 775 35.41 26.86 -14.45
N ARG A 776 34.98 26.04 -15.43
CA ARG A 776 34.17 26.51 -16.57
C ARG A 776 32.69 26.36 -16.33
N SER A 777 31.97 27.43 -16.56
CA SER A 777 30.51 27.48 -16.61
C SER A 777 30.04 27.15 -18.03
N TYR A 778 29.08 26.19 -18.15
CA TYR A 778 28.52 25.82 -19.46
C TYR A 778 27.04 26.24 -19.60
N GLY A 779 26.54 27.14 -18.76
CA GLY A 779 25.15 27.59 -18.77
C GLY A 779 24.69 28.17 -20.09
N ILE A 780 25.53 28.98 -20.74
CA ILE A 780 25.24 29.58 -22.05
C ILE A 780 25.11 28.53 -23.16
N HIS A 781 25.94 27.50 -23.12
CA HIS A 781 25.86 26.40 -24.08
C HIS A 781 24.61 25.54 -23.90
N VAL A 782 24.18 25.31 -22.65
CA VAL A 782 22.91 24.65 -22.37
C VAL A 782 21.73 25.49 -22.89
N ALA A 783 21.77 26.81 -22.72
CA ALA A 783 20.78 27.73 -23.27
C ALA A 783 20.73 27.66 -24.81
N GLN A 784 21.88 27.52 -25.45
CA GLN A 784 21.99 27.32 -26.92
C GLN A 784 21.35 25.99 -27.34
N LEU A 785 21.61 24.90 -26.61
CA LEU A 785 21.01 23.57 -26.86
C LEU A 785 19.49 23.60 -26.65
N ALA A 786 19.01 24.41 -25.72
CA ALA A 786 17.58 24.61 -25.47
C ALA A 786 16.88 25.47 -26.55
N GLY A 787 17.64 25.99 -27.52
CA GLY A 787 17.08 26.75 -28.65
C GLY A 787 16.85 28.25 -28.39
N LEU A 788 17.53 28.84 -27.42
CA LEU A 788 17.48 30.31 -27.26
C LEU A 788 17.99 31.04 -28.49
N PRO A 789 17.45 32.26 -28.83
CA PRO A 789 17.90 33.05 -29.97
C PRO A 789 19.42 33.36 -29.93
N LYS A 790 20.07 33.32 -31.08
CA LYS A 790 21.53 33.52 -31.17
C LYS A 790 22.00 34.82 -30.61
N GLU A 791 21.21 35.87 -30.81
CA GLU A 791 21.49 37.22 -30.30
C GLU A 791 21.53 37.27 -28.77
N VAL A 792 20.64 36.50 -28.11
CA VAL A 792 20.61 36.38 -26.66
C VAL A 792 21.84 35.59 -26.17
N ILE A 793 22.21 34.51 -26.84
CA ILE A 793 23.38 33.70 -26.52
C ILE A 793 24.68 34.52 -26.67
N SER A 794 24.82 35.27 -27.75
CA SER A 794 26.01 36.12 -27.99
C SER A 794 26.13 37.20 -26.89
N ARG A 795 25.02 37.86 -26.58
CA ARG A 795 25.05 38.92 -25.56
C ARG A 795 25.32 38.35 -24.15
N ALA A 796 24.76 37.15 -23.84
CA ALA A 796 25.04 36.47 -22.59
C ALA A 796 26.53 36.11 -22.45
N GLY A 797 27.20 35.71 -23.53
CA GLY A 797 28.65 35.46 -23.56
C GLY A 797 29.46 36.73 -23.24
N GLU A 798 29.14 37.84 -23.90
CA GLU A 798 29.80 39.16 -23.64
C GLU A 798 29.66 39.60 -22.18
N ILE A 799 28.44 39.41 -21.59
CA ILE A 799 28.19 39.77 -20.19
C ILE A 799 28.95 38.83 -19.25
N LEU A 800 29.04 37.54 -19.57
CA LEU A 800 29.79 36.58 -18.74
C LEU A 800 31.30 36.95 -18.72
N ASP A 801 31.87 37.26 -19.86
CA ASP A 801 33.30 37.71 -19.96
C ASP A 801 33.53 38.99 -19.16
N GLU A 802 32.59 39.94 -19.17
CA GLU A 802 32.67 41.19 -18.36
C GLU A 802 32.61 40.88 -16.85
N LEU A 803 31.73 39.94 -16.42
CA LEU A 803 31.58 39.58 -15.01
C LEU A 803 32.80 38.77 -14.49
N GLU A 804 33.29 37.83 -15.29
CA GLU A 804 34.49 37.05 -14.92
C GLU A 804 35.75 37.90 -14.89
N GLY A 805 35.87 38.88 -15.79
CA GLY A 805 36.96 39.84 -15.78
C GLY A 805 36.92 40.87 -14.65
N SER A 806 35.77 41.07 -14.02
CA SER A 806 35.56 41.99 -12.90
C SER A 806 35.59 41.33 -11.53
N SER A 807 35.58 39.97 -11.47
CA SER A 807 35.59 39.20 -10.23
C SER A 807 36.94 39.26 -9.49
N ALA A 808 36.91 39.73 -8.26
CA ALA A 808 38.06 39.88 -7.39
C ALA A 808 38.78 38.55 -7.14
N SER A 809 40.08 38.58 -7.03
CA SER A 809 40.95 37.41 -6.87
C SER A 809 40.64 36.60 -5.58
N PRO A 810 40.94 35.28 -5.52
CA PRO A 810 40.74 34.43 -4.34
C PRO A 810 41.38 34.93 -3.06
N GLN A 811 42.28 35.89 -3.12
CA GLN A 811 42.95 36.50 -1.96
C GLN A 811 42.06 37.46 -1.16
N GLU A 812 40.99 38.05 -1.69
CA GLU A 812 40.10 38.92 -0.94
C GLU A 812 39.10 38.17 -0.09
N VAL A 813 38.72 36.95 -0.49
CA VAL A 813 37.90 36.03 0.34
C VAL A 813 38.66 35.61 1.60
N ARG A 814 40.01 35.56 1.55
CA ARG A 814 40.89 35.25 2.72
C ARG A 814 40.88 36.34 3.77
N ARG A 815 40.61 37.60 3.45
CA ARG A 815 40.57 38.72 4.43
C ARG A 815 39.30 38.75 5.26
N SER A 816 38.16 38.25 4.78
CA SER A 816 36.92 38.17 5.53
C SER A 816 36.97 37.03 6.58
N ARG A 817 37.83 36.01 6.42
CA ARG A 817 37.97 34.86 7.33
C ARG A 817 38.38 35.19 8.77
N LYS A 818 39.13 36.29 9.02
CA LYS A 818 39.48 36.70 10.38
C LYS A 818 38.26 37.16 11.20
N VAL A 819 37.16 37.51 10.56
CA VAL A 819 35.96 37.97 11.24
C VAL A 819 35.04 36.81 11.63
N THR A 820 35.01 35.75 10.81
CA THR A 820 34.12 34.57 11.05
C THR A 820 34.64 33.62 12.14
N SER A 821 35.98 33.48 12.28
CA SER A 821 36.54 32.65 13.38
C SER A 821 36.19 33.20 14.76
N ASN A 822 36.08 34.52 14.90
CA ASN A 822 35.71 35.19 16.16
C ASN A 822 34.22 34.99 16.51
N LEU A 823 33.33 34.80 15.53
CA LEU A 823 31.90 34.56 15.75
C LEU A 823 31.62 33.12 16.21
N CYS A 824 32.35 32.13 15.66
CA CYS A 824 32.28 30.75 16.12
C CYS A 824 32.77 30.53 17.53
N ASP A 825 33.85 31.24 17.93
CA ASP A 825 34.38 31.20 19.31
C ASP A 825 33.46 31.94 20.29
N LEU A 826 32.74 32.96 19.87
CA LEU A 826 31.70 33.64 20.65
C LEU A 826 30.48 32.74 20.88
N ALA A 827 30.04 32.01 19.86
CA ALA A 827 28.91 31.06 19.96
C ALA A 827 29.25 29.85 20.84
N ARG A 828 30.51 29.36 20.80
CA ARG A 828 31.00 28.31 21.71
C ARG A 828 31.08 28.79 23.17
N LYS A 829 31.49 30.04 23.40
CA LYS A 829 31.52 30.63 24.75
C LYS A 829 30.15 30.92 25.33
N GLN A 830 29.13 31.19 24.50
CA GLN A 830 27.74 31.32 24.96
C GLN A 830 27.12 29.97 25.34
N ARG A 831 27.36 28.89 24.60
CA ARG A 831 26.87 27.54 24.94
C ARG A 831 27.50 26.97 26.23
N SER A 832 28.75 27.30 26.53
CA SER A 832 29.40 26.88 27.79
C SER A 832 28.92 27.66 29.03
N LYS A 833 28.32 28.85 28.85
CA LYS A 833 27.68 29.63 29.92
C LYS A 833 26.23 29.23 30.19
N SER A 834 25.49 28.70 29.19
CA SER A 834 24.10 28.28 29.38
C SER A 834 23.94 26.87 29.99
N ALA A 835 25.02 26.12 30.18
CA ALA A 835 25.01 24.84 30.89
C ALA A 835 25.14 24.99 32.43
N GLY A 836 25.28 26.22 32.95
CA GLY A 836 25.50 26.51 34.38
C GLY A 836 24.32 27.13 35.15
N ASP A 837 23.33 27.69 34.45
CA ASP A 837 22.21 28.40 35.10
C ASP A 837 20.87 28.01 34.50
N ASN A 838 20.30 26.91 34.98
CA ASN A 838 18.92 26.55 34.78
C ASN A 838 18.15 26.79 36.08
N LYS A 839 17.79 28.03 36.33
CA LYS A 839 16.59 28.44 37.09
C LYS A 839 16.25 29.89 36.73
N GLU A 840 14.95 30.07 36.37
CA GLU A 840 14.29 31.32 36.04
C GLU A 840 14.47 31.84 34.60
N ASN A 841 13.48 31.54 33.71
CA ASN A 841 12.70 32.49 32.93
C ASN A 841 11.91 31.77 31.83
N ASP A 842 10.63 31.53 32.15
CA ASP A 842 9.64 30.92 31.24
C ASP A 842 8.89 31.95 30.33
N GLU A 843 9.37 33.17 30.17
CA GLU A 843 8.62 34.21 29.43
C GLU A 843 9.18 34.60 28.03
N GLU A 844 10.39 34.21 27.65
CA GLU A 844 10.95 34.58 26.31
C GLU A 844 10.74 33.54 25.20
N ASN A 845 10.13 32.39 25.48
CA ASN A 845 9.92 31.31 24.49
C ASN A 845 8.63 31.44 23.67
N TYR A 846 7.87 32.53 23.81
CA TYR A 846 6.57 32.67 23.11
C TYR A 846 6.67 33.33 21.72
N GLN A 847 7.76 34.01 21.40
CA GLN A 847 7.90 34.71 20.13
C GLN A 847 8.53 33.91 18.97
N MET A 848 9.11 32.73 19.23
CA MET A 848 9.65 31.84 18.17
C MET A 848 8.70 30.72 17.72
N ARG A 849 7.45 30.73 18.17
CA ARG A 849 6.43 29.74 17.78
C ARG A 849 5.40 30.23 16.73
N LEU A 850 5.62 31.40 16.14
CA LEU A 850 4.69 32.02 15.17
C LEU A 850 5.29 32.17 13.76
N PHE A 851 6.38 31.46 13.44
CA PHE A 851 6.88 31.39 12.08
C PHE A 851 7.03 29.95 11.59
#